data_d51ed593106244e9d3a3cda6d2856a71
#
_entry.id   d51ed593106244e9d3a3cda6d2856a71
#
_cell.length_a   1.000
_cell.length_b   1.000
_cell.length_c   1.000
_cell.angle_alpha   90.00
_cell.angle_beta   90.00
_cell.angle_gamma   90.00
#
_symmetry.space_group_name_H-M   'P 1'
#
loop_
_entity.id
_entity.type
_entity.pdbx_description
1 polymer ?
#
loop_
_entity_poly.entity_id
_entity_poly.type
_entity_poly.pdbx_seq_one_letter_code
_entity_poly.pdbx_strand_id
1 'polypeptide(L)'
;RFTRTASVADYYAPIRTGTDIAFMGGLINYLLTEDKIQHEYVRNYTDVSFIVKAGYGFEDGLFSGYDAEKRSYTDKSGWGYEFADDGFVRVDPTLQDPRCVYQLMKQHYSRYNIDLASQICGMPVDAMQKIWEEIATCSTPGKTMTILYALGWTQHSIGAQIIRSAAMVQLLLGNVGMPGGGVNALRGHSNIQGLTDLGLLSNALPGYLTLASDSEQDYGQFIYKRTQVPLRPGQLSYWQNYSKFHVSLMKSWYGANATAENNWLFDHLPKLDIPNYDVLKMFDLMSQGKVNGYFCQGFNPIAALPDKNRVMGALAKLKWLVVMDPLATETSEFWQNVGPYNDVKTEEIHTEVIRLPTTCFAEEDGSLVNSSRWLQWHWKGAEGPGEARTDIRIMAELFIRLRQRYQANGGAYAEPILKLSWPYKMPEEPSPEELAKEINGYAVGDFTDATGAAIKGNAQLAGFAQLKDDGSTASGCWIFCGSWTETGNQMARRDNSDPYGMHQHQGWAWAWPANRRILYNRASADPQGKPWDEKKRLVWWNGKVWGGTDVPDYKVDVAPEAGMNPFIMNPEGVARFFAVDKMNEGPFPEHYEPFETPIGINPLHPQNKKATSNPAARIFDSVWDSLGVAKDYPYAATSYRLTEHFHFWSKHCKLNAIAQPEQFVEIGEVLAKEKGIVAGDRVRVSSKRGHIEAVAVVTKRIRPLQVNGQVVHQIGIPLHWGFTGLTRHGYLTNTLVPFLGDGNTQTP
;
A
#
# COMPACT_ATOMS: atom_id res chain seq x y z
N ARG A 1 -2.74 19.52 13.58
CA ARG A 1 -2.38 20.80 12.95
C ARG A 1 -3.51 21.31 12.06
N PHE A 2 -3.87 22.58 12.16
CA PHE A 2 -4.83 23.24 11.28
C PHE A 2 -4.20 23.46 9.91
N THR A 3 -4.66 22.72 8.89
CA THR A 3 -4.12 22.73 7.53
C THR A 3 -4.97 23.57 6.58
N ARG A 4 -4.56 23.74 5.32
CA ARG A 4 -5.39 24.37 4.28
C ARG A 4 -6.69 23.57 4.05
N THR A 5 -6.64 22.24 4.09
CA THR A 5 -7.87 21.41 4.05
C THR A 5 -8.77 21.71 5.24
N ALA A 6 -8.21 21.83 6.44
CA ALA A 6 -8.97 22.20 7.64
C ALA A 6 -9.63 23.58 7.54
N SER A 7 -9.03 24.51 6.79
CA SER A 7 -9.57 25.88 6.63
C SER A 7 -10.83 25.96 5.76
N VAL A 8 -11.14 24.91 5.01
CA VAL A 8 -12.32 24.81 4.14
C VAL A 8 -13.26 23.70 4.60
N ALA A 9 -12.95 23.05 5.72
CA ALA A 9 -13.79 22.01 6.31
C ALA A 9 -14.89 22.63 7.19
N ASP A 10 -16.05 22.01 7.21
CA ASP A 10 -17.15 22.38 8.13
C ASP A 10 -16.77 22.13 9.58
N TYR A 11 -16.01 21.05 9.83
CA TYR A 11 -15.51 20.69 11.14
C TYR A 11 -14.02 20.38 11.11
N TYR A 12 -13.27 20.93 12.05
CA TYR A 12 -11.89 20.59 12.32
C TYR A 12 -11.76 20.04 13.74
N ALA A 13 -11.42 18.78 13.85
CA ALA A 13 -11.23 18.10 15.12
C ALA A 13 -9.89 17.33 15.12
N PRO A 14 -8.85 17.87 15.75
CA PRO A 14 -7.56 17.20 15.83
C PRO A 14 -7.59 16.04 16.81
N ILE A 15 -6.90 14.97 16.45
CA ILE A 15 -6.56 13.87 17.36
C ILE A 15 -5.06 13.82 17.59
N ARG A 16 -4.64 13.17 18.66
CA ARG A 16 -3.24 12.87 18.91
C ARG A 16 -2.72 11.88 17.85
N THR A 17 -1.52 12.10 17.37
CA THR A 17 -0.85 11.22 16.39
C THR A 17 -0.81 9.78 16.91
N GLY A 18 -1.20 8.80 16.07
CA GLY A 18 -1.21 7.38 16.39
C GLY A 18 -2.45 6.89 17.16
N THR A 19 -3.54 7.68 17.22
CA THR A 19 -4.78 7.28 17.92
C THR A 19 -5.98 7.08 16.99
N ASP A 20 -5.71 6.92 15.71
CA ASP A 20 -6.72 6.80 14.66
C ASP A 20 -7.63 5.57 14.89
N ILE A 21 -7.07 4.44 15.34
CA ILE A 21 -7.87 3.24 15.63
C ILE A 21 -8.79 3.47 16.85
N ALA A 22 -8.36 4.25 17.85
CA ALA A 22 -9.24 4.56 18.98
C ALA A 22 -10.45 5.40 18.54
N PHE A 23 -10.23 6.38 17.65
CA PHE A 23 -11.31 7.16 17.04
C PHE A 23 -12.24 6.29 16.18
N MET A 24 -11.68 5.47 15.27
CA MET A 24 -12.45 4.60 14.37
C MET A 24 -13.12 3.45 15.12
N GLY A 25 -12.47 2.86 16.12
CA GLY A 25 -13.04 1.82 16.97
C GLY A 25 -14.23 2.32 17.76
N GLY A 26 -14.14 3.55 18.30
CA GLY A 26 -15.27 4.20 18.93
C GLY A 26 -16.41 4.49 17.96
N LEU A 27 -16.11 4.94 16.74
CA LEU A 27 -17.12 5.12 15.69
C LEU A 27 -17.79 3.78 15.32
N ILE A 28 -17.01 2.70 15.15
CA ILE A 28 -17.57 1.36 14.88
C ILE A 28 -18.49 0.94 16.02
N ASN A 29 -18.07 1.11 17.27
CA ASN A 29 -18.91 0.83 18.43
C ASN A 29 -20.21 1.65 18.40
N TYR A 30 -20.13 2.95 18.15
CA TYR A 30 -21.27 3.85 18.02
C TYR A 30 -22.25 3.38 16.93
N LEU A 31 -21.75 3.07 15.73
CA LEU A 31 -22.57 2.59 14.61
C LEU A 31 -23.32 1.28 14.95
N LEU A 32 -22.65 0.35 15.66
CA LEU A 32 -23.23 -0.94 16.06
C LEU A 32 -24.22 -0.81 17.22
N THR A 33 -23.97 0.10 18.17
CA THR A 33 -24.80 0.28 19.37
C THR A 33 -26.06 1.08 19.05
N GLU A 34 -25.93 2.15 18.25
CA GLU A 34 -27.03 3.01 17.83
C GLU A 34 -27.77 2.47 16.58
N ASP A 35 -27.41 1.26 16.14
CA ASP A 35 -28.01 0.61 14.98
C ASP A 35 -27.97 1.45 13.70
N LYS A 36 -26.85 2.16 13.47
CA LYS A 36 -26.59 3.07 12.35
C LYS A 36 -25.78 2.40 11.25
N ILE A 37 -26.21 1.21 10.82
CA ILE A 37 -25.57 0.44 9.76
C ILE A 37 -26.53 0.19 8.58
N GLN A 38 -25.97 -0.09 7.39
CA GLN A 38 -26.77 -0.53 6.26
C GLN A 38 -26.95 -2.07 6.34
N HIS A 39 -28.00 -2.51 7.04
CA HIS A 39 -28.21 -3.92 7.42
C HIS A 39 -28.19 -4.88 6.27
N GLU A 40 -28.88 -4.58 5.19
CA GLU A 40 -29.01 -5.48 4.06
C GLU A 40 -27.69 -5.66 3.32
N TYR A 41 -26.95 -4.57 3.12
CA TYR A 41 -25.60 -4.61 2.58
C TYR A 41 -24.63 -5.42 3.47
N VAL A 42 -24.61 -5.09 4.77
CA VAL A 42 -23.73 -5.74 5.76
C VAL A 42 -23.99 -7.24 5.81
N ARG A 43 -25.26 -7.65 5.87
CA ARG A 43 -25.64 -9.07 5.94
C ARG A 43 -25.28 -9.85 4.69
N ASN A 44 -25.47 -9.28 3.52
CA ASN A 44 -25.32 -10.00 2.25
C ASN A 44 -23.92 -9.92 1.68
N TYR A 45 -23.18 -8.82 1.90
CA TYR A 45 -21.92 -8.53 1.22
C TYR A 45 -20.68 -8.52 2.13
N THR A 46 -20.87 -8.91 3.41
CA THR A 46 -19.76 -9.07 4.35
C THR A 46 -19.79 -10.44 5.04
N ASP A 47 -18.74 -10.74 5.77
CA ASP A 47 -18.58 -11.99 6.51
C ASP A 47 -19.27 -12.02 7.89
N VAL A 48 -20.17 -11.08 8.18
CA VAL A 48 -20.80 -10.96 9.53
C VAL A 48 -21.53 -12.22 10.00
N SER A 49 -22.08 -13.01 9.06
CA SER A 49 -22.77 -14.26 9.37
C SER A 49 -21.86 -15.49 9.49
N PHE A 50 -20.57 -15.36 9.19
CA PHE A 50 -19.63 -16.49 9.18
C PHE A 50 -19.24 -16.88 10.60
N ILE A 51 -19.19 -18.18 10.87
CA ILE A 51 -18.81 -18.73 12.17
C ILE A 51 -17.28 -18.86 12.24
N VAL A 52 -16.69 -18.21 13.22
CA VAL A 52 -15.23 -18.29 13.49
C VAL A 52 -14.92 -19.53 14.30
N LYS A 53 -13.76 -20.13 14.06
CA LYS A 53 -13.27 -21.30 14.79
C LYS A 53 -13.22 -21.09 16.30
N ALA A 54 -13.50 -22.15 17.07
CA ALA A 54 -13.54 -22.10 18.53
C ALA A 54 -12.19 -21.71 19.20
N GLY A 55 -11.06 -21.87 18.49
CA GLY A 55 -9.73 -21.48 18.98
C GLY A 55 -9.43 -19.97 18.91
N TYR A 56 -10.32 -19.16 18.35
CA TYR A 56 -10.17 -17.71 18.40
C TYR A 56 -10.42 -17.16 19.81
N GLY A 57 -9.59 -16.21 20.22
CA GLY A 57 -9.75 -15.51 21.49
C GLY A 57 -9.06 -14.14 21.45
N PHE A 58 -9.50 -13.26 22.33
CA PHE A 58 -8.90 -11.96 22.58
C PHE A 58 -8.98 -11.65 24.07
N GLU A 59 -7.85 -11.34 24.69
CA GLU A 59 -7.76 -11.03 26.10
C GLU A 59 -6.71 -9.93 26.34
N ASP A 60 -7.11 -8.90 27.04
CA ASP A 60 -6.26 -7.79 27.49
C ASP A 60 -5.25 -7.28 26.44
N GLY A 61 -5.76 -7.02 25.23
CA GLY A 61 -4.99 -6.46 24.11
C GLY A 61 -4.23 -7.48 23.25
N LEU A 62 -4.33 -8.77 23.55
CA LEU A 62 -3.66 -9.82 22.77
C LEU A 62 -4.69 -10.80 22.18
N PHE A 63 -4.50 -11.15 20.93
CA PHE A 63 -5.24 -12.23 20.29
C PHE A 63 -4.63 -13.59 20.63
N SER A 64 -5.42 -14.66 20.47
CA SER A 64 -4.94 -16.03 20.64
C SER A 64 -3.73 -16.33 19.75
N GLY A 65 -2.81 -17.16 20.25
CA GLY A 65 -1.61 -17.59 19.53
C GLY A 65 -0.42 -16.62 19.59
N TYR A 66 -0.44 -15.64 20.50
CA TYR A 66 0.68 -14.72 20.71
C TYR A 66 1.86 -15.43 21.42
N ASP A 67 3.02 -15.32 20.80
CA ASP A 67 4.30 -15.77 21.34
C ASP A 67 5.09 -14.55 21.84
N ALA A 68 5.25 -14.46 23.16
CA ALA A 68 5.89 -13.30 23.78
C ALA A 68 7.42 -13.25 23.54
N GLU A 69 8.08 -14.39 23.33
CA GLU A 69 9.52 -14.44 23.06
C GLU A 69 9.82 -13.99 21.63
N LYS A 70 8.99 -14.43 20.68
CA LYS A 70 9.11 -14.05 19.28
C LYS A 70 8.44 -12.71 18.95
N ARG A 71 7.63 -12.19 19.87
CA ARG A 71 6.83 -10.96 19.66
C ARG A 71 6.02 -11.01 18.37
N SER A 72 5.30 -12.12 18.19
CA SER A 72 4.51 -12.37 17.00
C SER A 72 3.41 -13.39 17.30
N TYR A 73 2.41 -13.42 16.44
CA TYR A 73 1.39 -14.46 16.48
C TYR A 73 1.85 -15.66 15.68
N THR A 74 2.37 -16.68 16.36
CA THR A 74 2.94 -17.90 15.73
C THR A 74 1.91 -18.98 15.48
N ASP A 75 0.82 -19.01 16.26
CA ASP A 75 -0.33 -19.91 16.05
C ASP A 75 -1.57 -19.09 15.67
N LYS A 76 -1.92 -19.12 14.41
CA LYS A 76 -3.11 -18.48 13.85
C LYS A 76 -4.21 -19.49 13.50
N SER A 77 -4.13 -20.72 13.99
CA SER A 77 -5.07 -21.81 13.66
C SER A 77 -6.53 -21.49 14.05
N GLY A 78 -6.71 -20.68 15.10
CA GLY A 78 -8.01 -20.16 15.51
C GLY A 78 -8.54 -18.98 14.65
N TRP A 79 -7.70 -18.38 13.81
CA TRP A 79 -8.08 -17.20 12.99
C TRP A 79 -8.65 -17.64 11.64
N GLY A 80 -9.75 -18.34 11.65
CA GLY A 80 -10.38 -18.86 10.45
C GLY A 80 -11.86 -19.11 10.65
N TYR A 81 -12.54 -19.44 9.58
CA TYR A 81 -13.95 -19.83 9.64
C TYR A 81 -14.09 -21.33 9.88
N GLU A 82 -15.21 -21.74 10.50
CA GLU A 82 -15.67 -23.12 10.48
C GLU A 82 -16.24 -23.49 9.11
N PHE A 83 -16.07 -24.75 8.73
CA PHE A 83 -16.63 -25.30 7.50
C PHE A 83 -17.68 -26.35 7.84
N ALA A 84 -18.75 -26.40 7.05
CA ALA A 84 -19.73 -27.46 7.08
C ALA A 84 -19.22 -28.71 6.33
N ASP A 85 -19.94 -29.82 6.42
CA ASP A 85 -19.56 -31.10 5.82
C ASP A 85 -19.51 -31.04 4.28
N ASP A 86 -20.17 -30.07 3.66
CA ASP A 86 -20.15 -29.81 2.23
C ASP A 86 -18.89 -29.04 1.77
N GLY A 87 -18.02 -28.65 2.69
CA GLY A 87 -16.78 -27.91 2.42
C GLY A 87 -16.95 -26.39 2.30
N PHE A 88 -18.16 -25.86 2.50
CA PHE A 88 -18.42 -24.43 2.49
C PHE A 88 -18.37 -23.83 3.90
N VAL A 89 -18.19 -22.50 3.96
CA VAL A 89 -18.17 -21.76 5.24
C VAL A 89 -19.51 -21.90 5.94
N ARG A 90 -19.45 -22.25 7.23
CA ARG A 90 -20.61 -22.32 8.10
C ARG A 90 -21.11 -20.90 8.42
N VAL A 91 -22.42 -20.67 8.30
CA VAL A 91 -23.04 -19.36 8.48
C VAL A 91 -24.19 -19.41 9.49
N ASP A 92 -24.40 -18.31 10.22
CA ASP A 92 -25.60 -18.03 10.98
C ASP A 92 -26.33 -16.80 10.40
N PRO A 93 -27.37 -16.98 9.58
CA PRO A 93 -28.14 -15.87 9.01
C PRO A 93 -28.86 -15.00 10.05
N THR A 94 -29.05 -15.52 11.26
CA THR A 94 -29.71 -14.78 12.36
C THR A 94 -28.77 -13.81 13.06
N LEU A 95 -27.46 -13.98 12.90
CA LEU A 95 -26.40 -13.20 13.56
C LEU A 95 -26.43 -13.33 15.10
N GLN A 96 -26.94 -14.45 15.65
CA GLN A 96 -27.06 -14.67 17.10
C GLN A 96 -25.99 -15.60 17.67
N ASP A 97 -25.38 -16.44 16.83
CA ASP A 97 -24.29 -17.31 17.29
C ASP A 97 -23.14 -16.45 17.87
N PRO A 98 -22.71 -16.69 19.11
CA PRO A 98 -21.66 -15.86 19.76
C PRO A 98 -20.33 -15.90 19.04
N ARG A 99 -20.10 -16.87 18.16
CA ARG A 99 -18.89 -16.99 17.34
C ARG A 99 -19.07 -16.46 15.91
N CYS A 100 -20.25 -15.94 15.53
CA CYS A 100 -20.35 -15.26 14.25
C CYS A 100 -19.57 -13.94 14.29
N VAL A 101 -19.02 -13.54 13.15
CA VAL A 101 -18.18 -12.33 13.04
C VAL A 101 -18.89 -11.10 13.59
N TYR A 102 -20.21 -10.98 13.39
CA TYR A 102 -21.00 -9.87 13.90
C TYR A 102 -20.94 -9.76 15.44
N GLN A 103 -21.16 -10.85 16.16
CA GLN A 103 -21.12 -10.84 17.63
C GLN A 103 -19.71 -10.62 18.16
N LEU A 104 -18.71 -11.24 17.53
CA LEU A 104 -17.30 -11.03 17.89
C LEU A 104 -16.88 -9.57 17.67
N MET A 105 -17.32 -8.94 16.59
CA MET A 105 -17.06 -7.53 16.30
C MET A 105 -17.74 -6.62 17.35
N LYS A 106 -19.01 -6.87 17.70
CA LYS A 106 -19.72 -6.13 18.77
C LYS A 106 -18.97 -6.25 20.09
N GLN A 107 -18.58 -7.45 20.49
CA GLN A 107 -17.81 -7.68 21.71
C GLN A 107 -16.46 -6.95 21.68
N HIS A 108 -15.72 -7.04 20.57
CA HIS A 108 -14.42 -6.41 20.43
C HIS A 108 -14.49 -4.89 20.58
N TYR A 109 -15.42 -4.24 19.87
CA TYR A 109 -15.52 -2.78 19.87
C TYR A 109 -16.33 -2.19 21.03
N SER A 110 -17.06 -2.98 21.82
CA SER A 110 -17.79 -2.49 23.02
C SER A 110 -16.88 -1.79 24.05
N ARG A 111 -15.58 -2.09 24.04
CA ARG A 111 -14.56 -1.46 24.90
C ARG A 111 -14.28 0.00 24.51
N TYR A 112 -14.56 0.37 23.26
CA TYR A 112 -14.28 1.69 22.71
C TYR A 112 -15.50 2.63 22.92
N ASN A 113 -15.82 2.94 24.17
CA ASN A 113 -16.84 3.96 24.44
C ASN A 113 -16.30 5.36 24.14
N ILE A 114 -17.19 6.34 23.98
CA ILE A 114 -16.84 7.70 23.54
C ILE A 114 -15.91 8.41 24.52
N ASP A 115 -16.09 8.20 25.83
CA ASP A 115 -15.26 8.84 26.86
C ASP A 115 -13.82 8.33 26.78
N LEU A 116 -13.63 7.01 26.65
CA LEU A 116 -12.31 6.42 26.53
C LEU A 116 -11.66 6.79 25.19
N ALA A 117 -12.40 6.78 24.09
CA ALA A 117 -11.90 7.26 22.80
C ALA A 117 -11.47 8.72 22.86
N SER A 118 -12.25 9.58 23.51
CA SER A 118 -11.90 10.99 23.76
C SER A 118 -10.63 11.13 24.59
N GLN A 119 -10.49 10.38 25.69
CA GLN A 119 -9.30 10.38 26.54
C GLN A 119 -8.03 9.96 25.79
N ILE A 120 -8.11 8.97 24.93
CA ILE A 120 -6.98 8.48 24.12
C ILE A 120 -6.62 9.50 23.03
N CYS A 121 -7.61 9.99 22.30
CA CYS A 121 -7.42 10.87 21.14
C CYS A 121 -7.11 12.32 21.55
N GLY A 122 -7.57 12.76 22.71
CA GLY A 122 -7.49 14.16 23.13
C GLY A 122 -8.50 15.07 22.40
N MET A 123 -9.52 14.49 21.74
CA MET A 123 -10.63 15.21 21.12
C MET A 123 -11.77 15.32 22.13
N PRO A 124 -12.40 16.51 22.32
CA PRO A 124 -13.56 16.67 23.18
C PRO A 124 -14.73 15.75 22.77
N VAL A 125 -15.46 15.22 23.74
CA VAL A 125 -16.58 14.29 23.54
C VAL A 125 -17.65 14.88 22.62
N ASP A 126 -18.04 16.12 22.82
CA ASP A 126 -19.05 16.82 22.02
C ASP A 126 -18.64 16.95 20.54
N ALA A 127 -17.37 17.24 20.27
CA ALA A 127 -16.85 17.31 18.92
C ALA A 127 -16.80 15.93 18.27
N MET A 128 -16.41 14.89 19.01
CA MET A 128 -16.37 13.51 18.56
C MET A 128 -17.78 12.98 18.24
N GLN A 129 -18.74 13.19 19.15
CA GLN A 129 -20.13 12.80 18.99
C GLN A 129 -20.74 13.41 17.73
N LYS A 130 -20.55 14.72 17.53
CA LYS A 130 -21.07 15.43 16.38
C LYS A 130 -20.55 14.86 15.05
N ILE A 131 -19.25 14.53 14.98
CA ILE A 131 -18.65 13.94 13.77
C ILE A 131 -19.22 12.53 13.53
N TRP A 132 -19.36 11.73 14.58
CA TRP A 132 -19.91 10.38 14.44
C TRP A 132 -21.38 10.38 14.01
N GLU A 133 -22.19 11.30 14.52
CA GLU A 133 -23.57 11.50 14.09
C GLU A 133 -23.68 11.85 12.61
N GLU A 134 -22.82 12.76 12.13
CA GLU A 134 -22.80 13.13 10.71
C GLU A 134 -22.39 11.95 9.83
N ILE A 135 -21.36 11.22 10.20
CA ILE A 135 -20.91 10.00 9.49
C ILE A 135 -22.02 8.95 9.46
N ALA A 136 -22.72 8.74 10.57
CA ALA A 136 -23.80 7.76 10.70
C ALA A 136 -24.96 8.00 9.73
N THR A 137 -25.18 9.25 9.29
CA THR A 137 -26.22 9.55 8.27
C THR A 137 -25.98 8.82 6.95
N CYS A 138 -24.73 8.44 6.67
CA CYS A 138 -24.31 7.75 5.43
C CYS A 138 -24.64 6.24 5.44
N SER A 139 -25.26 5.71 6.48
CA SER A 139 -25.84 4.35 6.48
C SER A 139 -27.15 4.26 5.68
N THR A 140 -27.73 5.40 5.32
CA THR A 140 -28.93 5.45 4.48
C THR A 140 -28.56 5.27 3.02
N PRO A 141 -29.19 4.35 2.27
CA PRO A 141 -28.96 4.21 0.83
C PRO A 141 -29.06 5.55 0.11
N GLY A 142 -28.15 5.80 -0.84
CA GLY A 142 -28.07 7.07 -1.56
C GLY A 142 -27.27 8.18 -0.87
N LYS A 143 -27.02 8.10 0.43
CA LYS A 143 -26.06 8.95 1.13
C LYS A 143 -24.74 8.22 1.24
N THR A 144 -23.66 8.83 0.77
CA THR A 144 -22.33 8.22 0.81
C THR A 144 -21.28 9.20 1.28
N MET A 145 -20.25 8.70 1.92
CA MET A 145 -19.05 9.45 2.26
C MET A 145 -17.80 8.73 1.72
N THR A 146 -16.78 9.49 1.41
CA THR A 146 -15.46 8.94 1.11
C THR A 146 -14.46 9.33 2.18
N ILE A 147 -13.52 8.44 2.46
CA ILE A 147 -12.39 8.70 3.35
C ILE A 147 -11.15 8.90 2.49
N LEU A 148 -10.49 10.05 2.64
CA LEU A 148 -9.24 10.37 1.96
C LEU A 148 -8.08 10.25 2.95
N TYR A 149 -7.04 9.51 2.61
CA TYR A 149 -5.85 9.35 3.44
C TYR A 149 -4.57 9.30 2.60
N ALA A 150 -3.45 9.42 3.28
CA ALA A 150 -2.12 9.22 2.69
C ALA A 150 -1.15 8.67 3.73
N LEU A 151 0.14 9.02 3.63
CA LEU A 151 1.21 8.50 4.48
C LEU A 151 1.03 8.79 5.99
N GLY A 152 0.19 9.77 6.35
CA GLY A 152 -0.18 10.03 7.75
C GLY A 152 -0.86 8.85 8.46
N TRP A 153 -1.44 7.89 7.71
CA TRP A 153 -1.91 6.60 8.24
C TRP A 153 -0.93 5.48 7.97
N THR A 154 -0.40 5.41 6.75
CA THR A 154 0.44 4.29 6.30
C THR A 154 1.72 4.16 7.13
N GLN A 155 2.37 5.29 7.46
CA GLN A 155 3.65 5.32 8.16
C GLN A 155 3.48 5.37 9.68
N HIS A 156 2.81 4.37 10.22
CA HIS A 156 2.68 4.08 11.65
C HIS A 156 2.95 2.60 11.89
N SER A 157 3.39 2.24 13.10
CA SER A 157 3.59 0.84 13.48
C SER A 157 2.32 -0.01 13.49
N ILE A 158 1.16 0.61 13.27
CA ILE A 158 -0.19 0.01 13.14
C ILE A 158 -0.91 0.49 11.88
N GLY A 159 -0.17 0.95 10.86
CA GLY A 159 -0.72 1.63 9.67
C GLY A 159 -1.72 0.78 8.89
N ALA A 160 -1.44 -0.49 8.69
CA ALA A 160 -2.35 -1.41 8.00
C ALA A 160 -3.70 -1.52 8.71
N GLN A 161 -3.70 -1.61 10.04
CA GLN A 161 -4.93 -1.69 10.83
C GLN A 161 -5.70 -0.37 10.92
N ILE A 162 -5.01 0.78 10.88
CA ILE A 162 -5.66 2.09 10.76
C ILE A 162 -6.50 2.14 9.48
N ILE A 163 -5.90 1.81 8.33
CA ILE A 163 -6.57 1.84 7.03
C ILE A 163 -7.72 0.83 7.01
N ARG A 164 -7.52 -0.34 7.60
CA ARG A 164 -8.54 -1.37 7.68
C ARG A 164 -9.73 -0.96 8.55
N SER A 165 -9.51 -0.26 9.67
CA SER A 165 -10.61 0.27 10.49
C SER A 165 -11.48 1.27 9.73
N ALA A 166 -10.87 2.11 8.89
CA ALA A 166 -11.61 3.01 7.99
C ALA A 166 -12.42 2.24 6.93
N ALA A 167 -11.88 1.15 6.38
CA ALA A 167 -12.61 0.28 5.46
C ALA A 167 -13.80 -0.41 6.15
N MET A 168 -13.66 -0.82 7.40
CA MET A 168 -14.76 -1.39 8.20
C MET A 168 -15.89 -0.38 8.40
N VAL A 169 -15.59 0.88 8.68
CA VAL A 169 -16.61 1.94 8.74
C VAL A 169 -17.35 2.05 7.40
N GLN A 170 -16.64 2.09 6.28
CA GLN A 170 -17.25 2.17 4.95
C GLN A 170 -18.15 0.95 4.63
N LEU A 171 -17.77 -0.24 5.07
CA LEU A 171 -18.56 -1.46 4.91
C LEU A 171 -19.83 -1.45 5.77
N LEU A 172 -19.73 -1.00 7.03
CA LEU A 172 -20.91 -0.86 7.91
C LEU A 172 -21.93 0.12 7.33
N LEU A 173 -21.47 1.17 6.69
CA LEU A 173 -22.30 2.17 6.03
C LEU A 173 -22.83 1.73 4.65
N GLY A 174 -22.40 0.58 4.11
CA GLY A 174 -22.76 0.12 2.78
C GLY A 174 -22.21 0.98 1.64
N ASN A 175 -21.07 1.65 1.85
CA ASN A 175 -20.54 2.64 0.92
C ASN A 175 -19.50 2.07 -0.07
N VAL A 176 -18.98 0.86 0.14
CA VAL A 176 -18.04 0.24 -0.80
C VAL A 176 -18.78 -0.24 -2.06
N GLY A 177 -18.31 0.18 -3.23
CA GLY A 177 -18.96 -0.05 -4.52
C GLY A 177 -19.97 1.02 -4.93
N MET A 178 -20.28 1.97 -4.04
CA MET A 178 -21.20 3.07 -4.30
C MET A 178 -20.48 4.33 -4.82
N PRO A 179 -21.10 5.10 -5.72
CA PRO A 179 -20.57 6.42 -6.10
C PRO A 179 -20.43 7.34 -4.89
N GLY A 180 -19.25 7.95 -4.76
CA GLY A 180 -18.89 8.82 -3.64
C GLY A 180 -18.53 8.10 -2.34
N GLY A 181 -18.54 6.76 -2.33
CA GLY A 181 -18.09 5.94 -1.20
C GLY A 181 -16.64 5.50 -1.30
N GLY A 182 -16.19 4.76 -0.30
CA GLY A 182 -14.90 4.07 -0.29
C GLY A 182 -13.80 4.78 0.48
N VAL A 183 -12.63 4.13 0.47
CA VAL A 183 -11.40 4.63 1.12
C VAL A 183 -10.37 4.90 0.02
N ASN A 184 -9.90 6.14 -0.07
CA ASN A 184 -9.07 6.63 -1.17
C ASN A 184 -7.68 7.01 -0.69
N ALA A 185 -6.68 6.25 -1.11
CA ALA A 185 -5.28 6.56 -0.88
C ALA A 185 -4.82 7.67 -1.84
N LEU A 186 -4.46 8.83 -1.31
CA LEU A 186 -3.89 9.93 -2.08
C LEU A 186 -2.37 9.74 -2.18
N ARG A 187 -1.94 9.01 -3.24
CA ARG A 187 -0.52 8.69 -3.45
C ARG A 187 0.27 9.92 -3.88
N GLY A 188 1.50 10.06 -3.38
CA GLY A 188 2.40 11.14 -3.80
C GLY A 188 3.02 10.88 -5.18
N HIS A 189 3.55 9.67 -5.40
CA HIS A 189 4.14 9.29 -6.69
C HIS A 189 3.06 8.94 -7.71
N SER A 190 3.16 9.51 -8.93
CA SER A 190 2.12 9.38 -9.97
C SER A 190 1.92 7.95 -10.48
N ASN A 191 2.96 7.10 -10.47
CA ASN A 191 2.94 5.73 -10.98
C ASN A 191 3.15 4.66 -9.90
N ILE A 192 3.01 4.97 -8.61
CA ILE A 192 3.25 3.96 -7.57
C ILE A 192 2.32 2.75 -7.69
N GLN A 193 1.10 2.96 -8.13
CA GLN A 193 0.15 1.87 -8.36
C GLN A 193 0.61 0.96 -9.50
N GLY A 194 1.04 1.54 -10.63
CA GLY A 194 1.54 0.78 -11.77
C GLY A 194 2.81 -0.01 -11.45
N LEU A 195 3.75 0.59 -10.73
CA LEU A 195 4.97 -0.11 -10.28
C LEU A 195 4.64 -1.28 -9.35
N THR A 196 3.71 -1.11 -8.42
CA THR A 196 3.28 -2.18 -7.52
C THR A 196 2.59 -3.31 -8.28
N ASP A 197 1.74 -2.99 -9.25
CA ASP A 197 1.09 -3.97 -10.13
C ASP A 197 2.10 -4.80 -10.94
N LEU A 198 3.26 -4.22 -11.29
CA LEU A 198 4.33 -4.88 -12.03
C LEU A 198 5.38 -5.58 -11.14
N GLY A 199 5.11 -5.75 -9.85
CA GLY A 199 5.95 -6.56 -8.96
C GLY A 199 7.07 -5.79 -8.25
N LEU A 200 6.84 -4.51 -7.87
CA LEU A 200 7.81 -3.72 -7.11
C LEU A 200 8.16 -4.32 -5.74
N LEU A 201 7.24 -5.09 -5.14
CA LEU A 201 7.45 -5.69 -3.82
C LEU A 201 8.38 -6.90 -3.90
N SER A 202 9.26 -7.06 -2.90
CA SER A 202 10.31 -8.08 -2.88
C SER A 202 9.83 -9.55 -2.91
N ASN A 203 8.56 -9.79 -2.59
CA ASN A 203 7.94 -11.11 -2.57
C ASN A 203 6.89 -11.30 -3.67
N ALA A 204 6.76 -10.35 -4.58
CA ALA A 204 5.74 -10.34 -5.62
C ALA A 204 6.33 -10.44 -7.03
N LEU A 205 5.63 -11.18 -7.87
CA LEU A 205 5.75 -11.16 -9.32
C LEU A 205 4.69 -10.20 -9.91
N PRO A 206 4.81 -9.80 -11.20
CA PRO A 206 3.80 -8.99 -11.85
C PRO A 206 2.37 -9.51 -11.67
N GLY A 207 1.43 -8.61 -11.43
CA GLY A 207 0.03 -8.96 -11.22
C GLY A 207 -0.27 -9.55 -9.83
N TYR A 208 0.56 -9.26 -8.84
CA TYR A 208 0.44 -9.79 -7.46
C TYR A 208 0.54 -11.31 -7.37
N LEU A 209 1.17 -11.95 -8.35
CA LEU A 209 1.61 -13.32 -8.19
C LEU A 209 2.74 -13.35 -7.15
N THR A 210 2.91 -14.45 -6.44
CA THR A 210 3.89 -14.53 -5.36
C THR A 210 5.08 -15.39 -5.73
N LEU A 211 6.25 -15.07 -5.20
CA LEU A 211 7.40 -15.96 -5.23
C LEU A 211 7.15 -17.18 -4.34
N ALA A 212 7.83 -18.27 -4.62
CA ALA A 212 7.83 -19.45 -3.75
C ALA A 212 8.72 -19.21 -2.52
N SER A 213 8.42 -19.90 -1.41
CA SER A 213 9.40 -20.06 -0.33
C SER A 213 10.42 -21.16 -0.69
N ASP A 214 11.55 -21.17 -0.01
CA ASP A 214 12.59 -22.18 -0.17
C ASP A 214 12.13 -23.61 0.16
N SER A 215 11.06 -23.76 0.95
CA SER A 215 10.41 -25.03 1.23
C SER A 215 9.45 -25.50 0.11
N GLU A 216 9.11 -24.66 -0.86
CA GLU A 216 8.18 -24.98 -1.95
C GLU A 216 8.96 -25.35 -3.22
N GLN A 217 9.33 -26.63 -3.32
CA GLN A 217 10.12 -27.15 -4.45
C GLN A 217 9.25 -27.78 -5.55
N ASP A 218 8.02 -28.18 -5.25
CA ASP A 218 7.10 -28.79 -6.22
C ASP A 218 6.20 -27.74 -6.87
N TYR A 219 6.30 -27.61 -8.19
CA TYR A 219 5.51 -26.64 -8.95
C TYR A 219 4.01 -26.87 -8.86
N GLY A 220 3.58 -28.12 -8.92
CA GLY A 220 2.15 -28.48 -8.84
C GLY A 220 1.56 -28.05 -7.48
N GLN A 221 2.28 -28.32 -6.40
CA GLN A 221 1.87 -27.88 -5.06
C GLN A 221 1.90 -26.35 -4.91
N PHE A 222 2.89 -25.69 -5.52
CA PHE A 222 2.97 -24.23 -5.53
C PHE A 222 1.73 -23.60 -6.19
N ILE A 223 1.31 -24.07 -7.37
CA ILE A 223 0.12 -23.61 -8.08
C ILE A 223 -1.15 -23.96 -7.30
N TYR A 224 -1.26 -25.19 -6.79
CA TYR A 224 -2.44 -25.66 -6.03
C TYR A 224 -2.73 -24.77 -4.82
N LYS A 225 -1.73 -24.46 -4.02
CA LYS A 225 -1.89 -23.60 -2.84
C LYS A 225 -2.34 -22.18 -3.13
N ARG A 226 -2.07 -21.68 -4.33
CA ARG A 226 -2.38 -20.30 -4.75
C ARG A 226 -3.65 -20.19 -5.58
N THR A 227 -4.12 -21.31 -6.13
CA THR A 227 -5.39 -21.36 -6.83
C THR A 227 -6.52 -21.40 -5.83
N GLN A 228 -7.30 -20.33 -5.77
CA GLN A 228 -8.41 -20.25 -4.81
C GLN A 228 -9.54 -21.23 -5.19
N VAL A 229 -10.09 -21.88 -4.16
CA VAL A 229 -11.30 -22.67 -4.26
C VAL A 229 -12.46 -21.84 -3.69
N PRO A 230 -13.65 -21.83 -4.32
CA PRO A 230 -14.82 -21.14 -3.79
C PRO A 230 -15.18 -21.65 -2.39
N LEU A 231 -15.48 -20.74 -1.47
CA LEU A 231 -15.88 -21.07 -0.10
C LEU A 231 -17.39 -20.91 0.13
N ARG A 232 -18.15 -20.63 -0.95
CA ARG A 232 -19.61 -20.56 -0.96
C ARG A 232 -20.14 -21.12 -2.29
N PRO A 233 -21.35 -21.71 -2.31
CA PRO A 233 -21.98 -22.18 -3.54
C PRO A 233 -22.12 -21.06 -4.58
N GLY A 234 -21.83 -21.35 -5.85
CA GLY A 234 -21.96 -20.41 -6.97
C GLY A 234 -20.92 -19.29 -7.02
N GLN A 235 -20.02 -19.21 -6.05
CA GLN A 235 -18.99 -18.16 -5.99
C GLN A 235 -17.84 -18.46 -6.96
N LEU A 236 -17.29 -17.40 -7.55
CA LEU A 236 -16.10 -17.42 -8.40
C LEU A 236 -15.10 -16.34 -7.89
N SER A 237 -13.82 -16.58 -8.13
CA SER A 237 -12.74 -15.65 -7.84
C SER A 237 -11.79 -15.54 -9.03
N TYR A 238 -11.21 -14.36 -9.27
CA TYR A 238 -10.16 -14.20 -10.27
C TYR A 238 -8.96 -15.11 -10.02
N TRP A 239 -8.64 -15.39 -8.77
CA TRP A 239 -7.52 -16.25 -8.39
C TRP A 239 -7.71 -17.74 -8.69
N GLN A 240 -8.89 -18.16 -9.15
CA GLN A 240 -9.09 -19.48 -9.75
C GLN A 240 -8.29 -19.66 -11.06
N ASN A 241 -7.86 -18.56 -11.66
CA ASN A 241 -7.04 -18.54 -12.88
C ASN A 241 -5.54 -18.39 -12.58
N TYR A 242 -5.09 -18.67 -11.36
CA TYR A 242 -3.69 -18.46 -10.96
C TYR A 242 -2.70 -19.18 -11.90
N SER A 243 -2.98 -20.42 -12.29
CA SER A 243 -2.16 -21.19 -13.24
C SER A 243 -2.00 -20.46 -14.58
N LYS A 244 -3.09 -19.93 -15.13
CA LYS A 244 -3.09 -19.20 -16.41
C LYS A 244 -2.24 -17.93 -16.33
N PHE A 245 -2.33 -17.21 -15.23
CA PHE A 245 -1.56 -15.99 -15.02
C PHE A 245 -0.08 -16.30 -14.89
N HIS A 246 0.28 -17.32 -14.10
CA HIS A 246 1.66 -17.72 -13.87
C HIS A 246 2.31 -18.29 -15.14
N VAL A 247 1.66 -19.22 -15.82
CA VAL A 247 2.21 -19.81 -17.04
C VAL A 247 2.40 -18.75 -18.12
N SER A 248 1.42 -17.86 -18.32
CA SER A 248 1.54 -16.77 -19.30
C SER A 248 2.69 -15.81 -18.97
N LEU A 249 2.95 -15.54 -17.68
CA LEU A 249 4.10 -14.75 -17.24
C LEU A 249 5.42 -15.44 -17.59
N MET A 250 5.55 -16.73 -17.27
CA MET A 250 6.76 -17.50 -17.58
C MET A 250 7.00 -17.62 -19.09
N LYS A 251 5.95 -17.71 -19.89
CA LYS A 251 6.01 -17.65 -21.36
C LYS A 251 6.45 -16.27 -21.85
N SER A 252 6.03 -15.18 -21.23
CA SER A 252 6.51 -13.83 -21.55
C SER A 252 8.02 -13.71 -21.29
N TRP A 253 8.49 -14.17 -20.14
CA TRP A 253 9.89 -14.03 -19.74
C TRP A 253 10.85 -14.99 -20.43
N TYR A 254 10.45 -16.23 -20.67
CA TYR A 254 11.35 -17.27 -21.16
C TYR A 254 11.01 -17.79 -22.58
N GLY A 255 9.92 -17.32 -23.17
CA GLY A 255 9.53 -17.65 -24.53
C GLY A 255 9.43 -19.16 -24.79
N ALA A 256 10.12 -19.63 -25.82
CA ALA A 256 10.16 -21.05 -26.18
C ALA A 256 10.84 -21.95 -25.13
N ASN A 257 11.70 -21.38 -24.28
CA ASN A 257 12.43 -22.13 -23.25
C ASN A 257 11.49 -22.62 -22.11
N ALA A 258 10.38 -21.92 -21.84
CA ALA A 258 9.41 -22.33 -20.85
C ALA A 258 8.42 -23.32 -21.45
N THR A 259 8.42 -24.57 -20.96
CA THR A 259 7.56 -25.66 -21.43
C THR A 259 6.92 -26.41 -20.26
N ALA A 260 5.87 -27.18 -20.52
CA ALA A 260 5.23 -27.99 -19.48
C ALA A 260 6.18 -29.03 -18.86
N GLU A 261 7.08 -29.61 -19.69
CA GLU A 261 8.05 -30.62 -19.27
C GLU A 261 9.08 -30.10 -18.27
N ASN A 262 9.36 -28.80 -18.28
CA ASN A 262 10.30 -28.16 -17.35
C ASN A 262 9.59 -27.27 -16.31
N ASN A 263 8.30 -27.51 -16.05
CA ASN A 263 7.49 -26.74 -15.12
C ASN A 263 7.55 -25.22 -15.40
N TRP A 264 7.57 -24.84 -16.68
CA TRP A 264 7.63 -23.46 -17.15
C TRP A 264 8.86 -22.69 -16.63
N LEU A 265 9.95 -23.38 -16.31
CA LEU A 265 11.16 -22.84 -15.70
C LEU A 265 10.93 -22.23 -14.30
N PHE A 266 9.97 -22.74 -13.55
CA PHE A 266 9.69 -22.33 -12.16
C PHE A 266 10.96 -22.34 -11.29
N ASP A 267 11.87 -23.28 -11.47
CA ASP A 267 13.11 -23.37 -10.73
C ASP A 267 14.16 -22.28 -11.07
N HIS A 268 13.88 -21.47 -12.09
CA HIS A 268 14.70 -20.29 -12.42
C HIS A 268 14.28 -19.05 -11.62
N LEU A 269 13.10 -19.07 -10.98
CA LEU A 269 12.67 -18.00 -10.08
C LEU A 269 13.35 -18.10 -8.73
N PRO A 270 13.69 -16.97 -8.09
CA PRO A 270 14.20 -16.99 -6.74
C PRO A 270 13.15 -17.59 -5.77
N LYS A 271 13.62 -18.36 -4.80
CA LYS A 271 12.81 -18.88 -3.69
C LYS A 271 13.23 -18.19 -2.41
N LEU A 272 12.25 -17.75 -1.61
CA LEU A 272 12.49 -16.92 -0.46
C LEU A 272 12.71 -17.77 0.80
N ASP A 273 13.81 -17.54 1.50
CA ASP A 273 14.12 -18.14 2.81
C ASP A 273 13.42 -17.42 3.96
N ILE A 274 12.93 -16.20 3.73
CA ILE A 274 12.06 -15.44 4.62
C ILE A 274 10.86 -14.89 3.84
N PRO A 275 9.73 -14.62 4.51
CA PRO A 275 8.51 -14.19 3.82
C PRO A 275 8.64 -12.90 3.01
N ASN A 276 9.52 -12.00 3.41
CA ASN A 276 9.65 -10.69 2.79
C ASN A 276 11.02 -10.06 3.07
N TYR A 277 11.69 -9.59 2.01
CA TYR A 277 12.87 -8.72 2.06
C TYR A 277 12.45 -7.25 1.95
N ASP A 278 11.66 -6.79 2.93
CA ASP A 278 11.24 -5.39 2.99
C ASP A 278 12.42 -4.42 3.17
N VAL A 279 12.15 -3.13 2.96
CA VAL A 279 13.20 -2.11 2.97
C VAL A 279 13.92 -2.00 4.32
N LEU A 280 13.22 -2.17 5.45
CA LEU A 280 13.86 -2.14 6.77
C LEU A 280 14.77 -3.36 6.96
N LYS A 281 14.33 -4.54 6.54
CA LYS A 281 15.14 -5.76 6.58
C LYS A 281 16.39 -5.64 5.71
N MET A 282 16.26 -5.06 4.52
CA MET A 282 17.42 -4.84 3.64
C MET A 282 18.44 -3.91 4.27
N PHE A 283 18.02 -2.79 4.87
CA PHE A 283 18.95 -1.88 5.55
C PHE A 283 19.53 -2.47 6.85
N ASP A 284 18.79 -3.32 7.55
CA ASP A 284 19.33 -4.08 8.67
C ASP A 284 20.43 -5.05 8.21
N LEU A 285 20.22 -5.80 7.13
CA LEU A 285 21.24 -6.68 6.54
C LEU A 285 22.47 -5.89 6.03
N MET A 286 22.26 -4.71 5.41
CA MET A 286 23.35 -3.81 5.03
C MET A 286 24.17 -3.38 6.24
N SER A 287 23.52 -3.00 7.34
CA SER A 287 24.19 -2.59 8.58
C SER A 287 25.06 -3.70 9.19
N GLN A 288 24.70 -4.98 8.92
CA GLN A 288 25.44 -6.16 9.31
C GLN A 288 26.56 -6.54 8.31
N GLY A 289 26.73 -5.78 7.21
CA GLY A 289 27.70 -6.08 6.15
C GLY A 289 27.35 -7.31 5.30
N LYS A 290 26.10 -7.75 5.30
CA LYS A 290 25.63 -8.93 4.54
C LYS A 290 25.23 -8.61 3.09
N VAL A 291 25.21 -7.34 2.72
CA VAL A 291 24.91 -6.86 1.37
C VAL A 291 26.14 -6.22 0.77
N ASN A 292 26.57 -6.67 -0.41
CA ASN A 292 27.76 -6.14 -1.06
C ASN A 292 27.49 -4.89 -1.88
N GLY A 293 26.32 -4.79 -2.53
CA GLY A 293 26.00 -3.70 -3.43
C GLY A 293 24.50 -3.41 -3.47
N TYR A 294 24.17 -2.19 -3.90
CA TYR A 294 22.78 -1.74 -3.96
C TYR A 294 22.55 -0.88 -5.21
N PHE A 295 21.49 -1.21 -5.95
CA PHE A 295 20.94 -0.34 -6.99
C PHE A 295 19.82 0.52 -6.39
N CYS A 296 19.98 1.82 -6.42
CA CYS A 296 19.03 2.79 -5.90
C CYS A 296 18.45 3.60 -7.08
N GLN A 297 17.26 3.22 -7.53
CA GLN A 297 16.63 3.80 -8.71
C GLN A 297 15.45 4.70 -8.30
N GLY A 298 15.54 6.00 -8.60
CA GLY A 298 14.49 6.98 -8.31
C GLY A 298 14.09 7.07 -6.83
N PHE A 299 15.00 6.76 -5.92
CA PHE A 299 14.74 6.69 -4.49
C PHE A 299 15.84 7.39 -3.68
N ASN A 300 15.47 8.07 -2.62
CA ASN A 300 16.41 8.72 -1.69
C ASN A 300 16.21 8.16 -0.27
N PRO A 301 16.74 6.96 0.03
CA PRO A 301 16.53 6.28 1.31
C PRO A 301 16.99 7.08 2.52
N ILE A 302 18.05 7.88 2.41
CA ILE A 302 18.54 8.71 3.52
C ILE A 302 17.52 9.75 3.95
N ALA A 303 16.80 10.34 3.01
CA ALA A 303 15.75 11.31 3.30
C ALA A 303 14.39 10.67 3.59
N ALA A 304 14.12 9.46 3.06
CA ALA A 304 12.83 8.80 3.12
C ALA A 304 12.67 7.87 4.33
N LEU A 305 13.73 7.12 4.68
CA LEU A 305 13.66 6.11 5.75
C LEU A 305 13.90 6.70 7.14
N PRO A 306 13.36 6.07 8.19
CA PRO A 306 13.60 6.49 9.57
C PRO A 306 15.05 6.27 10.00
N ASP A 307 15.49 6.98 11.03
CA ASP A 307 16.85 6.94 11.58
C ASP A 307 17.94 7.14 10.50
N LYS A 308 18.05 8.38 10.03
CA LYS A 308 19.03 8.79 9.00
C LYS A 308 20.43 8.23 9.28
N ASN A 309 20.89 8.28 10.55
CA ASN A 309 22.26 7.87 10.88
C ASN A 309 22.46 6.36 10.69
N ARG A 310 21.45 5.55 11.05
CA ARG A 310 21.45 4.10 10.80
C ARG A 310 21.46 3.81 9.30
N VAL A 311 20.64 4.50 8.52
CA VAL A 311 20.58 4.34 7.05
C VAL A 311 21.93 4.66 6.40
N MET A 312 22.54 5.77 6.80
CA MET A 312 23.87 6.16 6.29
C MET A 312 24.95 5.14 6.68
N GLY A 313 24.96 4.71 7.95
CA GLY A 313 25.88 3.68 8.42
C GLY A 313 25.74 2.35 7.67
N ALA A 314 24.52 2.00 7.26
CA ALA A 314 24.25 0.83 6.43
C ALA A 314 24.82 0.99 5.01
N LEU A 315 24.60 2.12 4.36
CA LEU A 315 25.17 2.40 3.03
C LEU A 315 26.72 2.42 3.05
N ALA A 316 27.33 2.90 4.12
CA ALA A 316 28.77 2.91 4.30
C ALA A 316 29.42 1.50 4.45
N LYS A 317 28.60 0.44 4.64
CA LYS A 317 29.06 -0.96 4.65
C LYS A 317 29.06 -1.62 3.28
N LEU A 318 28.45 -1.02 2.28
CA LEU A 318 28.42 -1.53 0.92
C LEU A 318 29.83 -1.46 0.28
N LYS A 319 30.11 -2.36 -0.65
CA LYS A 319 31.26 -2.23 -1.54
C LYS A 319 30.99 -1.22 -2.64
N TRP A 320 29.75 -1.20 -3.16
CA TRP A 320 29.33 -0.27 -4.21
C TRP A 320 27.85 0.11 -4.07
N LEU A 321 27.54 1.31 -4.52
CA LEU A 321 26.19 1.88 -4.59
C LEU A 321 25.99 2.49 -5.98
N VAL A 322 25.03 1.99 -6.74
CA VAL A 322 24.62 2.59 -8.02
C VAL A 322 23.36 3.41 -7.80
N VAL A 323 23.42 4.70 -8.07
CA VAL A 323 22.27 5.62 -7.98
C VAL A 323 21.85 6.01 -9.38
N MET A 324 20.62 5.65 -9.73
CA MET A 324 19.95 6.00 -10.98
C MET A 324 18.89 7.06 -10.68
N ASP A 325 19.18 8.32 -10.98
CA ASP A 325 18.32 9.45 -10.62
C ASP A 325 18.58 10.65 -11.53
N PRO A 326 17.59 11.43 -11.93
CA PRO A 326 17.79 12.67 -12.66
C PRO A 326 18.47 13.77 -11.83
N LEU A 327 18.45 13.66 -10.49
CA LEU A 327 19.00 14.68 -9.58
C LEU A 327 20.05 14.09 -8.64
N ALA A 328 20.97 14.93 -8.18
CA ALA A 328 21.83 14.62 -7.05
C ALA A 328 21.00 14.64 -5.75
N THR A 329 21.07 13.55 -4.98
CA THR A 329 20.30 13.39 -3.75
C THR A 329 21.23 13.12 -2.57
N GLU A 330 20.70 13.19 -1.34
CA GLU A 330 21.46 12.83 -0.14
C GLU A 330 22.05 11.42 -0.26
N THR A 331 21.39 10.50 -0.92
CA THR A 331 21.87 9.13 -1.11
C THR A 331 23.08 9.07 -2.06
N SER A 332 23.09 9.86 -3.12
CA SER A 332 24.27 9.92 -4.02
C SER A 332 25.45 10.70 -3.44
N GLU A 333 25.21 11.55 -2.44
CA GLU A 333 26.19 12.45 -1.85
C GLU A 333 26.50 12.15 -0.36
N PHE A 334 26.03 11.00 0.16
CA PHE A 334 26.07 10.69 1.60
C PHE A 334 27.49 10.66 2.21
N TRP A 335 28.48 10.40 1.39
CA TRP A 335 29.90 10.31 1.74
C TRP A 335 30.57 11.69 1.94
N GLN A 336 29.93 12.76 1.51
CA GLN A 336 30.46 14.12 1.63
C GLN A 336 30.18 14.69 3.01
N ASN A 337 31.21 15.27 3.63
CA ASN A 337 31.03 16.05 4.84
C ASN A 337 30.41 17.42 4.51
N VAL A 338 29.24 17.71 5.05
CA VAL A 338 28.48 18.96 4.87
C VAL A 338 28.24 19.63 6.23
N GLY A 339 29.22 19.54 7.11
CA GLY A 339 29.13 20.10 8.46
C GLY A 339 28.00 19.47 9.28
N PRO A 340 27.23 20.27 10.08
CA PRO A 340 26.26 19.74 11.03
C PRO A 340 25.08 19.01 10.35
N TYR A 341 24.90 19.17 9.06
CA TYR A 341 23.81 18.51 8.31
C TYR A 341 24.19 17.10 7.88
N ASN A 342 25.51 16.86 7.68
CA ASN A 342 26.11 15.56 7.38
C ASN A 342 27.56 15.56 7.80
N ASP A 343 27.84 15.23 9.05
CA ASP A 343 29.14 15.30 9.73
C ASP A 343 29.99 14.02 9.58
N VAL A 344 29.79 13.29 8.49
CA VAL A 344 30.52 12.05 8.23
C VAL A 344 32.02 12.29 8.07
N LYS A 345 32.81 11.30 8.41
CA LYS A 345 34.23 11.24 8.09
C LYS A 345 34.40 10.57 6.72
N THR A 346 34.57 11.39 5.70
CA THR A 346 34.64 10.94 4.30
C THR A 346 35.69 9.88 4.10
N GLU A 347 36.83 9.99 4.77
CA GLU A 347 37.96 9.05 4.70
C GLU A 347 37.66 7.66 5.28
N GLU A 348 36.62 7.52 6.09
CA GLU A 348 36.18 6.23 6.66
C GLU A 348 35.14 5.52 5.76
N ILE A 349 34.62 6.16 4.71
CA ILE A 349 33.62 5.61 3.81
C ILE A 349 34.29 5.05 2.57
N HIS A 350 34.25 3.72 2.40
CA HIS A 350 34.90 3.00 1.32
C HIS A 350 33.92 2.52 0.23
N THR A 351 32.65 2.87 0.33
CA THR A 351 31.64 2.53 -0.67
C THR A 351 31.90 3.29 -1.97
N GLU A 352 32.11 2.57 -3.07
CA GLU A 352 32.17 3.17 -4.40
C GLU A 352 30.78 3.61 -4.84
N VAL A 353 30.58 4.90 -5.09
CA VAL A 353 29.30 5.48 -5.52
C VAL A 353 29.34 5.75 -7.03
N ILE A 354 28.48 5.08 -7.77
CA ILE A 354 28.33 5.24 -9.22
C ILE A 354 27.01 5.95 -9.48
N ARG A 355 27.06 7.14 -10.06
CA ARG A 355 25.89 7.92 -10.44
C ARG A 355 25.60 7.77 -11.93
N LEU A 356 24.40 7.32 -12.25
CA LEU A 356 23.90 7.20 -13.62
C LEU A 356 22.74 8.17 -13.81
N PRO A 357 22.93 9.30 -14.52
CA PRO A 357 21.86 10.26 -14.72
C PRO A 357 20.78 9.65 -15.62
N THR A 358 19.52 9.71 -15.14
CA THR A 358 18.36 9.20 -15.87
C THR A 358 17.53 10.34 -16.43
N THR A 359 16.72 10.04 -17.46
CA THR A 359 15.65 10.90 -17.93
C THR A 359 14.49 10.94 -16.93
N CYS A 360 13.60 11.91 -17.09
CA CYS A 360 12.32 11.94 -16.38
C CYS A 360 11.18 11.57 -17.35
N PHE A 361 9.97 11.35 -16.79
CA PHE A 361 8.80 10.93 -17.57
C PHE A 361 8.43 11.87 -18.73
N ALA A 362 8.83 13.15 -18.69
CA ALA A 362 8.61 14.10 -19.76
C ALA A 362 9.57 13.92 -20.94
N GLU A 363 10.65 13.18 -20.75
CA GLU A 363 11.75 12.95 -21.69
C GLU A 363 11.71 11.55 -22.33
N GLU A 364 10.63 10.80 -22.10
CA GLU A 364 10.43 9.46 -22.63
C GLU A 364 8.95 9.16 -22.90
N ASP A 365 8.67 8.20 -23.79
CA ASP A 365 7.34 7.60 -23.93
C ASP A 365 7.09 6.62 -22.80
N GLY A 366 5.82 6.43 -22.43
CA GLY A 366 5.49 5.44 -21.41
C GLY A 366 4.04 5.51 -20.96
N SER A 367 3.78 4.79 -19.89
CA SER A 367 2.47 4.81 -19.24
C SER A 367 2.61 4.92 -17.73
N LEU A 368 1.55 5.40 -17.10
CA LEU A 368 1.43 5.44 -15.65
C LEU A 368 0.03 5.04 -15.19
N VAL A 369 -0.03 4.49 -14.00
CA VAL A 369 -1.29 4.16 -13.31
C VAL A 369 -1.32 4.92 -12.00
N ASN A 370 -2.31 5.80 -11.86
CA ASN A 370 -2.48 6.58 -10.63
C ASN A 370 -3.32 5.83 -9.56
N SER A 371 -3.54 6.46 -8.43
CA SER A 371 -4.27 5.86 -7.29
C SER A 371 -5.72 5.49 -7.61
N SER A 372 -6.40 6.18 -8.51
CA SER A 372 -7.73 5.82 -8.98
C SER A 372 -7.73 4.82 -10.14
N ARG A 373 -6.57 4.27 -10.45
CA ARG A 373 -6.34 3.25 -11.48
C ARG A 373 -6.56 3.72 -12.92
N TRP A 374 -6.49 5.01 -13.16
CA TRP A 374 -6.35 5.51 -14.51
C TRP A 374 -5.02 5.04 -15.08
N LEU A 375 -5.09 4.38 -16.23
CA LEU A 375 -3.95 3.92 -17.02
C LEU A 375 -3.79 4.88 -18.20
N GLN A 376 -2.71 5.66 -18.20
CA GLN A 376 -2.51 6.74 -19.15
C GLN A 376 -1.19 6.57 -19.88
N TRP A 377 -1.25 6.63 -21.21
CA TRP A 377 -0.07 6.75 -22.05
C TRP A 377 0.32 8.23 -22.17
N HIS A 378 1.61 8.48 -22.09
CA HIS A 378 2.21 9.78 -22.37
C HIS A 378 3.31 9.64 -23.43
N TRP A 379 3.51 10.70 -24.17
CA TRP A 379 4.55 10.79 -25.20
C TRP A 379 5.68 11.66 -24.71
N LYS A 380 6.89 11.37 -25.21
CA LYS A 380 8.07 12.19 -25.00
C LYS A 380 7.80 13.64 -25.44
N GLY A 381 8.03 14.57 -24.53
CA GLY A 381 7.84 16.00 -24.75
C GLY A 381 9.15 16.77 -24.97
N ALA A 382 10.28 16.21 -24.53
CA ALA A 382 11.60 16.83 -24.65
C ALA A 382 12.70 15.76 -24.75
N GLU A 383 13.88 16.16 -25.23
CA GLU A 383 15.06 15.32 -25.16
C GLU A 383 15.67 15.34 -23.76
N GLY A 384 16.24 14.23 -23.32
CA GLY A 384 16.99 14.17 -22.08
C GLY A 384 18.21 15.08 -22.08
N PRO A 385 18.54 15.75 -20.97
CA PRO A 385 19.69 16.65 -20.90
C PRO A 385 21.02 15.92 -20.86
N GLY A 386 22.02 16.43 -21.58
CA GLY A 386 23.40 15.94 -21.52
C GLY A 386 23.54 14.45 -21.86
N GLU A 387 24.10 13.66 -20.94
CA GLU A 387 24.31 12.23 -21.09
C GLU A 387 23.24 11.38 -20.40
N ALA A 388 22.13 11.98 -19.96
CA ALA A 388 21.04 11.25 -19.34
C ALA A 388 20.46 10.21 -20.30
N ARG A 389 20.18 9.00 -19.78
CA ARG A 389 19.61 7.88 -20.52
C ARG A 389 18.32 7.42 -19.84
N THR A 390 17.43 6.82 -20.62
CA THR A 390 16.22 6.21 -20.07
C THR A 390 16.60 5.07 -19.12
N ASP A 391 15.81 4.84 -18.08
CA ASP A 391 15.98 3.69 -17.18
C ASP A 391 15.96 2.38 -17.97
N ILE A 392 15.09 2.28 -18.98
CA ILE A 392 15.01 1.12 -19.90
C ILE A 392 16.36 0.86 -20.54
N ARG A 393 17.02 1.87 -21.10
CA ARG A 393 18.31 1.73 -21.75
C ARG A 393 19.38 1.32 -20.77
N ILE A 394 19.46 1.95 -19.61
CA ILE A 394 20.49 1.63 -18.60
C ILE A 394 20.36 0.16 -18.17
N MET A 395 19.14 -0.30 -17.88
CA MET A 395 18.91 -1.67 -17.43
C MET A 395 19.10 -2.69 -18.56
N ALA A 396 18.67 -2.38 -19.78
CA ALA A 396 18.85 -3.24 -20.94
C ALA A 396 20.32 -3.44 -21.30
N GLU A 397 21.11 -2.36 -21.38
CA GLU A 397 22.55 -2.43 -21.63
C GLU A 397 23.27 -3.25 -20.53
N LEU A 398 22.90 -3.05 -19.25
CA LEU A 398 23.43 -3.82 -18.14
C LEU A 398 23.12 -5.32 -18.30
N PHE A 399 21.86 -5.66 -18.59
CA PHE A 399 21.42 -7.03 -18.81
C PHE A 399 22.20 -7.70 -19.95
N ILE A 400 22.32 -7.05 -21.10
CA ILE A 400 23.04 -7.59 -22.26
C ILE A 400 24.50 -7.86 -21.92
N ARG A 401 25.19 -6.92 -21.23
CA ARG A 401 26.59 -7.09 -20.81
C ARG A 401 26.75 -8.23 -19.80
N LEU A 402 25.81 -8.38 -18.86
CA LEU A 402 25.82 -9.50 -17.93
C LEU A 402 25.61 -10.83 -18.68
N ARG A 403 24.67 -10.88 -19.61
CA ARG A 403 24.40 -12.06 -20.44
C ARG A 403 25.63 -12.48 -21.24
N GLN A 404 26.31 -11.53 -21.90
CA GLN A 404 27.59 -11.77 -22.63
C GLN A 404 28.64 -12.33 -21.71
N ARG A 405 28.82 -11.80 -20.49
CA ARG A 405 29.77 -12.33 -19.51
C ARG A 405 29.47 -13.76 -19.09
N TYR A 406 28.19 -14.07 -18.83
CA TYR A 406 27.75 -15.45 -18.51
C TYR A 406 27.96 -16.39 -19.71
N GLN A 407 27.71 -15.94 -20.94
CA GLN A 407 28.00 -16.72 -22.15
C GLN A 407 29.46 -17.05 -22.31
N ALA A 408 30.34 -16.07 -22.03
CA ALA A 408 31.79 -16.23 -22.20
C ALA A 408 32.46 -17.04 -21.07
N ASN A 409 32.02 -16.85 -19.83
CA ASN A 409 32.73 -17.34 -18.63
C ASN A 409 31.96 -18.41 -17.84
N GLY A 410 30.69 -18.67 -18.16
CA GLY A 410 29.83 -19.47 -17.31
C GLY A 410 29.60 -18.83 -15.93
N GLY A 411 29.33 -19.63 -14.92
CA GLY A 411 29.19 -19.21 -13.54
C GLY A 411 27.96 -19.82 -12.88
N ALA A 412 27.85 -19.64 -11.57
CA ALA A 412 26.68 -20.09 -10.84
C ALA A 412 25.43 -19.29 -11.29
N TYR A 413 24.29 -19.98 -11.40
CA TYR A 413 22.99 -19.39 -11.79
C TYR A 413 23.00 -18.70 -13.18
N ALA A 414 23.80 -19.17 -14.13
CA ALA A 414 23.85 -18.61 -15.48
C ALA A 414 22.55 -18.82 -16.27
N GLU A 415 21.91 -19.98 -16.13
CA GLU A 415 20.73 -20.35 -16.92
C GLU A 415 19.55 -19.39 -16.81
N PRO A 416 19.14 -18.89 -15.63
CA PRO A 416 18.05 -17.92 -15.52
C PRO A 416 18.26 -16.67 -16.39
N ILE A 417 19.51 -16.20 -16.53
CA ILE A 417 19.87 -15.04 -17.37
C ILE A 417 19.94 -15.44 -18.85
N LEU A 418 20.58 -16.58 -19.15
CA LEU A 418 20.80 -17.04 -20.54
C LEU A 418 19.51 -17.44 -21.24
N LYS A 419 18.55 -18.01 -20.51
CA LYS A 419 17.28 -18.49 -21.05
C LYS A 419 16.18 -17.42 -21.14
N LEU A 420 16.36 -16.24 -20.53
CA LEU A 420 15.42 -15.12 -20.69
C LEU A 420 15.24 -14.79 -22.19
N SER A 421 14.01 -14.62 -22.61
CA SER A 421 13.67 -14.11 -23.94
C SER A 421 13.97 -12.62 -24.02
N TRP A 422 14.57 -12.18 -25.14
CA TRP A 422 14.90 -10.76 -25.33
C TRP A 422 14.71 -10.39 -26.82
N PRO A 423 13.45 -10.47 -27.35
CA PRO A 423 13.20 -10.39 -28.78
C PRO A 423 12.95 -8.97 -29.30
N TYR A 424 13.51 -7.96 -28.63
CA TYR A 424 13.30 -6.57 -28.98
C TYR A 424 14.13 -6.15 -30.20
N LYS A 425 13.55 -5.28 -31.02
CA LYS A 425 14.19 -4.78 -32.26
C LYS A 425 15.48 -4.02 -31.98
N MET A 426 15.50 -3.25 -30.88
CA MET A 426 16.70 -2.61 -30.35
C MET A 426 16.98 -3.22 -28.97
N PRO A 427 17.85 -4.22 -28.88
CA PRO A 427 18.06 -4.94 -27.63
C PRO A 427 18.57 -4.07 -26.49
N GLU A 428 19.39 -3.05 -26.79
CA GLU A 428 19.97 -2.13 -25.81
C GLU A 428 18.98 -1.07 -25.32
N GLU A 429 17.91 -0.83 -26.05
CA GLU A 429 16.86 0.14 -25.69
C GLU A 429 15.50 -0.31 -26.25
N PRO A 430 14.86 -1.34 -25.65
CA PRO A 430 13.53 -1.77 -26.04
C PRO A 430 12.54 -0.60 -26.05
N SER A 431 11.71 -0.53 -27.06
CA SER A 431 10.73 0.55 -27.13
C SER A 431 9.64 0.38 -26.07
N PRO A 432 9.13 1.46 -25.47
CA PRO A 432 7.99 1.41 -24.54
C PRO A 432 6.76 0.72 -25.16
N GLU A 433 6.55 0.82 -26.47
CA GLU A 433 5.50 0.12 -27.21
C GLU A 433 5.69 -1.41 -27.17
N GLU A 434 6.90 -1.90 -27.45
CA GLU A 434 7.19 -3.34 -27.39
C GLU A 434 6.98 -3.89 -25.97
N LEU A 435 7.43 -3.16 -24.95
CA LEU A 435 7.21 -3.52 -23.56
C LEU A 435 5.71 -3.50 -23.18
N ALA A 436 4.96 -2.50 -23.64
CA ALA A 436 3.53 -2.43 -23.38
C ALA A 436 2.76 -3.58 -24.03
N LYS A 437 3.15 -4.02 -25.23
CA LYS A 437 2.59 -5.20 -25.92
C LYS A 437 2.92 -6.49 -25.19
N GLU A 438 4.13 -6.64 -24.68
CA GLU A 438 4.52 -7.78 -23.85
C GLU A 438 3.73 -7.80 -22.52
N ILE A 439 3.62 -6.66 -21.83
CA ILE A 439 2.84 -6.54 -20.60
C ILE A 439 1.37 -6.90 -20.85
N ASN A 440 0.77 -6.41 -21.93
CA ASN A 440 -0.58 -6.79 -22.35
C ASN A 440 -0.71 -8.30 -22.55
N GLY A 441 0.15 -8.86 -23.36
CA GLY A 441 0.16 -10.26 -23.73
C GLY A 441 -0.33 -10.55 -25.13
N TYR A 442 0.13 -11.68 -25.65
CA TYR A 442 -0.08 -12.11 -27.03
C TYR A 442 -0.25 -13.63 -27.12
N ALA A 443 -0.85 -14.08 -28.22
CA ALA A 443 -0.94 -15.49 -28.58
C ALA A 443 0.44 -16.00 -29.01
N VAL A 444 0.94 -17.07 -28.38
CA VAL A 444 2.19 -17.74 -28.80
C VAL A 444 1.98 -18.57 -30.07
N GLY A 445 0.79 -19.15 -30.24
CA GLY A 445 0.35 -19.89 -31.39
C GLY A 445 -1.15 -19.70 -31.61
N ASP A 446 -1.67 -20.27 -32.70
CA ASP A 446 -3.11 -20.24 -32.99
C ASP A 446 -3.89 -21.00 -31.92
N PHE A 447 -4.95 -20.39 -31.38
CA PHE A 447 -5.87 -21.07 -30.46
C PHE A 447 -7.30 -20.54 -30.59
N THR A 448 -8.25 -21.24 -29.96
CA THR A 448 -9.64 -20.78 -29.85
C THR A 448 -9.92 -20.37 -28.41
N ASP A 449 -10.47 -19.18 -28.23
CA ASP A 449 -10.82 -18.70 -26.91
C ASP A 449 -12.13 -19.27 -26.35
N ALA A 450 -12.50 -18.93 -25.12
CA ALA A 450 -13.71 -19.46 -24.47
C ALA A 450 -15.03 -19.04 -25.14
N THR A 451 -15.02 -18.05 -26.03
CA THR A 451 -16.19 -17.61 -26.80
C THR A 451 -16.31 -18.31 -28.13
N GLY A 452 -15.32 -19.15 -28.50
CA GLY A 452 -15.24 -19.80 -29.80
C GLY A 452 -14.53 -18.99 -30.89
N ALA A 453 -13.98 -17.82 -30.54
CA ALA A 453 -13.23 -16.99 -31.49
C ALA A 453 -11.83 -17.55 -31.73
N ALA A 454 -11.42 -17.64 -32.99
CA ALA A 454 -10.08 -18.04 -33.40
C ALA A 454 -9.10 -16.88 -33.22
N ILE A 455 -8.07 -17.09 -32.40
CA ILE A 455 -7.00 -16.14 -32.15
C ILE A 455 -5.75 -16.64 -32.89
N LYS A 456 -5.14 -15.75 -33.67
CA LYS A 456 -3.94 -16.07 -34.46
C LYS A 456 -2.67 -15.87 -33.60
N GLY A 457 -1.65 -16.69 -33.87
CA GLY A 457 -0.33 -16.53 -33.29
C GLY A 457 0.24 -15.12 -33.50
N ASN A 458 0.85 -14.56 -32.51
CA ASN A 458 1.34 -13.18 -32.38
C ASN A 458 0.26 -12.09 -32.27
N ALA A 459 -1.04 -12.42 -32.32
CA ALA A 459 -2.09 -11.43 -32.06
C ALA A 459 -2.07 -10.96 -30.59
N GLN A 460 -2.26 -9.67 -30.38
CA GLN A 460 -2.42 -9.09 -29.05
C GLN A 460 -3.73 -9.54 -28.41
N LEU A 461 -3.69 -9.93 -27.15
CA LEU A 461 -4.87 -10.39 -26.44
C LEU A 461 -5.82 -9.22 -26.10
N ALA A 462 -7.10 -9.47 -26.22
CA ALA A 462 -8.14 -8.49 -25.91
C ALA A 462 -8.46 -8.37 -24.41
N GLY A 463 -8.05 -9.35 -23.61
CA GLY A 463 -8.26 -9.35 -22.16
C GLY A 463 -7.80 -10.64 -21.49
N PHE A 464 -7.66 -10.61 -20.17
CA PHE A 464 -7.13 -11.71 -19.35
C PHE A 464 -7.94 -13.02 -19.44
N ALA A 465 -9.20 -12.96 -19.87
CA ALA A 465 -10.02 -14.16 -20.09
C ALA A 465 -9.49 -15.07 -21.21
N GLN A 466 -8.63 -14.54 -22.09
CA GLN A 466 -7.98 -15.29 -23.17
C GLN A 466 -6.69 -15.99 -22.71
N LEU A 467 -6.17 -15.68 -21.50
CA LEU A 467 -4.97 -16.34 -20.97
C LEU A 467 -5.19 -17.83 -20.73
N LYS A 468 -4.16 -18.62 -21.02
CA LYS A 468 -4.14 -20.08 -20.94
C LYS A 468 -2.97 -20.55 -20.05
N ASP A 469 -3.09 -21.79 -19.56
CA ASP A 469 -2.04 -22.50 -18.82
C ASP A 469 -1.41 -23.66 -19.59
N ASP A 470 -1.67 -23.73 -20.89
CA ASP A 470 -1.10 -24.70 -21.83
C ASP A 470 0.12 -24.16 -22.61
N GLY A 471 0.53 -22.91 -22.34
CA GLY A 471 1.64 -22.23 -23.01
C GLY A 471 1.29 -21.58 -24.35
N SER A 472 0.04 -21.58 -24.76
CA SER A 472 -0.42 -20.94 -26.00
C SER A 472 -0.53 -19.40 -25.89
N THR A 473 -0.39 -18.84 -24.67
CA THR A 473 -0.41 -17.39 -24.41
C THR A 473 0.79 -16.95 -23.58
N ALA A 474 1.20 -15.70 -23.77
CA ALA A 474 2.20 -15.00 -22.97
C ALA A 474 1.63 -13.66 -22.52
N SER A 475 1.93 -13.21 -21.30
CA SER A 475 1.55 -11.89 -20.79
C SER A 475 2.45 -11.49 -19.63
N GLY A 476 3.08 -10.33 -19.72
CA GLY A 476 3.93 -9.79 -18.65
C GLY A 476 3.14 -9.41 -17.39
N CYS A 477 1.83 -9.09 -17.51
CA CYS A 477 0.99 -8.83 -16.34
C CYS A 477 -0.51 -8.96 -16.67
N TRP A 478 -1.17 -9.96 -16.14
CA TRP A 478 -2.58 -10.27 -16.39
C TRP A 478 -3.55 -9.11 -16.13
N ILE A 479 -3.22 -8.22 -15.16
CA ILE A 479 -4.03 -7.04 -14.81
C ILE A 479 -4.13 -6.08 -16.01
N PHE A 480 -3.07 -5.94 -16.78
CA PHE A 480 -2.99 -5.03 -17.93
C PHE A 480 -3.38 -5.68 -19.25
N CYS A 481 -3.80 -6.95 -19.24
CA CYS A 481 -4.25 -7.62 -20.45
C CYS A 481 -5.53 -6.95 -20.98
N GLY A 482 -5.46 -6.43 -22.21
CA GLY A 482 -6.45 -5.55 -22.83
C GLY A 482 -6.04 -4.07 -22.92
N SER A 483 -4.85 -3.71 -22.41
CA SER A 483 -4.32 -2.34 -22.49
C SER A 483 -3.72 -1.99 -23.86
N TRP A 484 -3.26 -3.01 -24.60
CA TRP A 484 -2.83 -2.87 -25.98
C TRP A 484 -3.41 -4.04 -26.81
N THR A 485 -4.33 -3.76 -27.71
CA THR A 485 -5.04 -4.79 -28.47
C THR A 485 -4.75 -4.68 -29.96
N GLU A 486 -5.33 -5.55 -30.78
CA GLU A 486 -5.26 -5.45 -32.25
C GLU A 486 -5.84 -4.12 -32.78
N THR A 487 -6.65 -3.42 -32.00
CA THR A 487 -7.14 -2.08 -32.33
C THR A 487 -6.19 -0.96 -31.88
N GLY A 488 -5.01 -1.29 -31.32
CA GLY A 488 -3.98 -0.35 -30.94
C GLY A 488 -3.89 -0.07 -29.44
N ASN A 489 -3.20 1.01 -29.09
CA ASN A 489 -2.94 1.46 -27.73
C ASN A 489 -4.20 1.98 -27.05
N GLN A 490 -4.81 1.18 -26.19
CA GLN A 490 -6.02 1.57 -25.44
C GLN A 490 -5.74 2.61 -24.36
N MET A 491 -4.48 2.72 -23.89
CA MET A 491 -4.06 3.69 -22.88
C MET A 491 -4.02 5.14 -23.41
N ALA A 492 -3.98 5.28 -24.73
CA ALA A 492 -3.99 6.58 -25.39
C ALA A 492 -5.39 7.22 -25.53
N ARG A 493 -6.44 6.52 -25.11
CA ARG A 493 -7.83 7.04 -25.16
C ARG A 493 -8.00 8.27 -24.29
N ARG A 494 -8.82 9.22 -24.77
CA ARG A 494 -9.04 10.55 -24.13
C ARG A 494 -10.50 11.00 -24.22
N ASP A 495 -11.42 10.05 -24.25
CA ASP A 495 -12.85 10.38 -24.31
C ASP A 495 -13.36 10.78 -22.90
N ASN A 496 -13.75 12.05 -22.76
CA ASN A 496 -14.28 12.63 -21.53
C ASN A 496 -15.81 12.55 -21.43
N SER A 497 -16.46 11.82 -22.33
CA SER A 497 -17.92 11.68 -22.26
C SER A 497 -18.36 11.11 -20.91
N ASP A 498 -19.41 11.70 -20.36
CA ASP A 498 -20.03 11.27 -19.09
C ASP A 498 -21.54 11.41 -19.20
N PRO A 499 -22.19 10.52 -19.97
CA PRO A 499 -23.60 10.64 -20.30
C PRO A 499 -24.54 10.55 -19.08
N TYR A 500 -24.03 10.08 -17.97
CA TYR A 500 -24.81 9.85 -16.73
C TYR A 500 -24.47 10.84 -15.60
N GLY A 501 -23.49 11.73 -15.78
CA GLY A 501 -23.06 12.69 -14.77
C GLY A 501 -22.42 12.02 -13.53
N MET A 502 -21.86 10.82 -13.69
CA MET A 502 -21.31 10.01 -12.59
C MET A 502 -19.77 10.05 -12.56
N HIS A 503 -19.15 10.84 -13.41
CA HIS A 503 -17.68 10.99 -13.54
C HIS A 503 -16.92 9.68 -13.73
N GLN A 504 -17.52 8.73 -14.44
CA GLN A 504 -16.90 7.41 -14.68
C GLN A 504 -15.94 7.39 -15.83
N HIS A 505 -16.21 8.20 -16.88
CA HIS A 505 -15.36 8.36 -18.06
C HIS A 505 -14.89 7.04 -18.67
N GLN A 506 -15.81 6.16 -19.03
CA GLN A 506 -15.52 4.83 -19.60
C GLN A 506 -14.67 4.88 -20.87
N GLY A 507 -14.66 6.01 -21.57
CA GLY A 507 -13.85 6.25 -22.75
C GLY A 507 -12.34 6.41 -22.49
N TRP A 508 -11.92 6.45 -21.21
CA TRP A 508 -10.52 6.37 -20.81
C TRP A 508 -10.08 4.92 -20.57
N ALA A 509 -8.77 4.70 -20.37
CA ALA A 509 -8.26 3.38 -20.00
C ALA A 509 -8.14 3.23 -18.48
N TRP A 510 -8.42 2.05 -17.99
CA TRP A 510 -8.42 1.69 -16.58
C TRP A 510 -7.60 0.43 -16.34
N ALA A 511 -6.88 0.38 -15.24
CA ALA A 511 -5.89 -0.66 -14.95
C ALA A 511 -6.44 -1.90 -14.23
N TRP A 512 -7.74 -2.14 -14.23
CA TRP A 512 -8.27 -3.41 -13.80
C TRP A 512 -8.63 -4.28 -15.02
N PRO A 513 -8.66 -5.61 -14.86
CA PRO A 513 -8.99 -6.51 -15.97
C PRO A 513 -10.25 -6.10 -16.72
N ALA A 514 -10.21 -6.22 -18.04
CA ALA A 514 -11.26 -5.81 -18.97
C ALA A 514 -11.62 -4.30 -18.87
N ASN A 515 -10.62 -3.45 -18.63
CA ASN A 515 -10.78 -2.00 -18.59
C ASN A 515 -11.77 -1.51 -17.52
N ARG A 516 -11.81 -2.14 -16.36
CA ARG A 516 -12.67 -1.72 -15.25
C ARG A 516 -11.99 -0.65 -14.41
N ARG A 517 -12.76 0.36 -14.05
CA ARG A 517 -12.35 1.41 -13.11
C ARG A 517 -12.44 0.92 -11.67
N ILE A 518 -13.55 0.28 -11.33
CA ILE A 518 -13.88 -0.16 -9.98
C ILE A 518 -14.16 -1.66 -10.04
N LEU A 519 -13.48 -2.43 -9.19
CA LEU A 519 -13.95 -3.76 -8.83
C LEU A 519 -15.06 -3.62 -7.78
N TYR A 520 -15.88 -4.66 -7.67
CA TYR A 520 -17.00 -4.75 -6.73
C TYR A 520 -18.14 -3.77 -7.04
N ASN A 521 -18.25 -3.28 -8.26
CA ASN A 521 -19.30 -2.32 -8.63
C ASN A 521 -20.71 -2.91 -8.60
N ARG A 522 -20.85 -4.26 -8.63
CA ARG A 522 -22.14 -4.92 -8.36
C ARG A 522 -22.61 -4.75 -6.92
N ALA A 523 -21.75 -4.38 -5.97
CA ALA A 523 -22.14 -4.01 -4.62
C ALA A 523 -22.97 -2.70 -4.56
N SER A 524 -23.09 -1.98 -5.68
CA SER A 524 -24.03 -0.85 -5.84
C SER A 524 -25.51 -1.29 -6.03
N ALA A 525 -25.76 -2.59 -6.17
CA ALA A 525 -27.08 -3.19 -6.26
C ALA A 525 -27.29 -4.21 -5.15
N ASP A 526 -28.54 -4.51 -4.83
CA ASP A 526 -28.94 -5.53 -3.87
C ASP A 526 -28.70 -6.96 -4.43
N PRO A 527 -28.88 -8.02 -3.62
CA PRO A 527 -28.71 -9.40 -4.08
C PRO A 527 -29.64 -9.83 -5.24
N GLN A 528 -30.70 -9.08 -5.50
CA GLN A 528 -31.61 -9.30 -6.63
C GLN A 528 -31.20 -8.50 -7.88
N GLY A 529 -30.13 -7.71 -7.77
CA GLY A 529 -29.61 -6.90 -8.85
C GLY A 529 -30.29 -5.56 -9.04
N LYS A 530 -31.10 -5.12 -8.07
CA LYS A 530 -31.72 -3.79 -8.08
C LYS A 530 -30.79 -2.77 -7.42
N PRO A 531 -30.56 -1.58 -7.99
CA PRO A 531 -29.76 -0.53 -7.36
C PRO A 531 -30.29 -0.18 -5.95
N TRP A 532 -29.36 0.03 -5.00
CA TRP A 532 -29.70 0.55 -3.67
C TRP A 532 -30.35 1.93 -3.74
N ASP A 533 -29.92 2.74 -4.71
CA ASP A 533 -30.48 4.07 -4.98
C ASP A 533 -30.43 4.36 -6.49
N GLU A 534 -31.55 4.77 -7.08
CA GLU A 534 -31.67 5.04 -8.51
C GLU A 534 -30.82 6.22 -8.99
N LYS A 535 -30.50 7.18 -8.12
CA LYS A 535 -29.66 8.33 -8.47
C LYS A 535 -28.16 8.00 -8.43
N LYS A 536 -27.79 6.88 -7.78
CA LYS A 536 -26.41 6.45 -7.60
C LYS A 536 -26.14 5.05 -8.16
N ARG A 537 -26.93 4.61 -9.13
CA ARG A 537 -26.77 3.31 -9.76
C ARG A 537 -25.51 3.25 -10.63
N LEU A 538 -24.71 2.20 -10.48
CA LEU A 538 -23.56 1.91 -11.34
C LEU A 538 -23.87 0.76 -12.28
N VAL A 539 -24.18 -0.41 -11.72
CA VAL A 539 -24.58 -1.59 -12.46
C VAL A 539 -25.82 -2.22 -11.84
N TRP A 540 -26.66 -2.83 -12.66
CA TRP A 540 -27.87 -3.53 -12.24
C TRP A 540 -28.22 -4.68 -13.17
N TRP A 541 -29.04 -5.59 -12.71
CA TRP A 541 -29.58 -6.67 -13.52
C TRP A 541 -30.83 -6.22 -14.27
N ASN A 542 -30.84 -6.39 -15.60
CA ASN A 542 -31.98 -5.97 -16.44
C ASN A 542 -32.94 -7.13 -16.78
N GLY A 543 -32.84 -8.27 -16.10
CA GLY A 543 -33.58 -9.48 -16.37
C GLY A 543 -32.89 -10.46 -17.32
N LYS A 544 -31.75 -10.05 -17.93
CA LYS A 544 -31.00 -10.88 -18.86
C LYS A 544 -29.49 -10.78 -18.64
N VAL A 545 -28.98 -9.58 -18.42
CA VAL A 545 -27.57 -9.32 -18.21
C VAL A 545 -27.36 -8.21 -17.18
N TRP A 546 -26.21 -8.23 -16.54
CA TRP A 546 -25.70 -7.09 -15.80
C TRP A 546 -25.21 -6.02 -16.76
N GLY A 547 -25.66 -4.82 -16.58
CA GLY A 547 -25.25 -3.65 -17.36
C GLY A 547 -25.47 -2.40 -16.56
N GLY A 548 -25.11 -1.22 -17.09
CA GLY A 548 -25.30 0.02 -16.37
C GLY A 548 -24.44 1.17 -16.89
N THR A 549 -24.18 2.09 -16.01
CA THR A 549 -23.35 3.28 -16.26
C THR A 549 -21.85 2.98 -16.15
N ASP A 550 -21.49 1.82 -15.59
CA ASP A 550 -20.12 1.35 -15.50
C ASP A 550 -19.99 -0.05 -16.12
N VAL A 551 -18.77 -0.49 -16.39
CA VAL A 551 -18.48 -1.85 -16.88
C VAL A 551 -18.65 -2.83 -15.73
N PRO A 552 -19.55 -3.83 -15.83
CA PRO A 552 -19.71 -4.83 -14.78
C PRO A 552 -18.40 -5.56 -14.50
N ASP A 553 -18.13 -5.78 -13.21
CA ASP A 553 -16.85 -6.31 -12.73
C ASP A 553 -16.63 -7.81 -12.97
N TYR A 554 -17.66 -8.52 -13.45
CA TYR A 554 -17.62 -9.96 -13.71
C TYR A 554 -18.54 -10.36 -14.88
N LYS A 555 -18.73 -11.67 -15.11
CA LYS A 555 -19.60 -12.23 -16.15
C LYS A 555 -20.97 -11.56 -16.13
N VAL A 556 -21.31 -10.94 -17.23
CA VAL A 556 -22.53 -10.14 -17.35
C VAL A 556 -23.80 -10.98 -17.44
N ASP A 557 -23.70 -12.25 -17.82
CA ASP A 557 -24.79 -13.20 -18.07
C ASP A 557 -25.12 -14.10 -16.87
N VAL A 558 -24.44 -13.93 -15.73
CA VAL A 558 -24.72 -14.68 -14.51
C VAL A 558 -25.85 -14.00 -13.73
N ALA A 559 -27.01 -14.64 -13.69
CA ALA A 559 -28.18 -14.09 -13.00
C ALA A 559 -27.95 -13.99 -11.48
N PRO A 560 -28.62 -13.04 -10.80
CA PRO A 560 -28.51 -12.86 -9.34
C PRO A 560 -28.80 -14.14 -8.54
N GLU A 561 -29.75 -14.95 -8.99
CA GLU A 561 -30.15 -16.21 -8.35
C GLU A 561 -29.03 -17.27 -8.30
N ALA A 562 -27.99 -17.13 -9.12
CA ALA A 562 -26.82 -17.99 -9.06
C ALA A 562 -25.99 -17.80 -7.78
N GLY A 563 -26.29 -16.75 -6.99
CA GLY A 563 -25.70 -16.51 -5.67
C GLY A 563 -24.25 -15.97 -5.68
N MET A 564 -23.75 -15.52 -6.82
CA MET A 564 -22.41 -14.95 -6.92
C MET A 564 -22.35 -13.54 -6.35
N ASN A 565 -21.55 -13.34 -5.30
CA ASN A 565 -21.37 -12.08 -4.63
C ASN A 565 -20.31 -11.18 -5.29
N PRO A 566 -20.35 -9.84 -5.04
CA PRO A 566 -19.54 -8.87 -5.77
C PRO A 566 -18.05 -8.86 -5.45
N PHE A 567 -17.60 -9.39 -4.30
CA PHE A 567 -16.19 -9.31 -3.87
C PHE A 567 -15.35 -10.44 -4.46
N ILE A 568 -15.22 -10.45 -5.77
CA ILE A 568 -14.66 -11.52 -6.60
C ILE A 568 -13.15 -11.77 -6.45
N MET A 569 -12.44 -10.98 -5.65
CA MET A 569 -11.06 -11.28 -5.27
C MET A 569 -10.97 -12.20 -4.05
N ASN A 570 -12.07 -12.40 -3.34
CA ASN A 570 -12.17 -13.30 -2.20
C ASN A 570 -12.87 -14.60 -2.59
N PRO A 571 -12.44 -15.77 -2.10
CA PRO A 571 -13.08 -17.05 -2.43
C PRO A 571 -14.49 -17.18 -1.87
N GLU A 572 -14.83 -16.47 -0.80
CA GLU A 572 -16.17 -16.35 -0.25
C GLU A 572 -17.05 -15.29 -0.92
N GLY A 573 -16.49 -14.41 -1.75
CA GLY A 573 -17.18 -13.37 -2.50
C GLY A 573 -17.74 -12.21 -1.70
N VAL A 574 -17.34 -12.07 -0.42
CA VAL A 574 -17.78 -11.00 0.47
C VAL A 574 -16.58 -10.22 1.04
N ALA A 575 -16.85 -9.00 1.51
CA ALA A 575 -15.86 -8.21 2.24
C ALA A 575 -15.67 -8.77 3.66
N ARG A 576 -14.47 -8.61 4.21
CA ARG A 576 -14.08 -9.21 5.48
C ARG A 576 -13.97 -8.16 6.59
N PHE A 577 -14.77 -8.29 7.62
CA PHE A 577 -14.52 -7.67 8.92
C PHE A 577 -13.50 -8.46 9.73
N PHE A 578 -13.53 -9.79 9.63
CA PHE A 578 -12.58 -10.68 10.29
C PHE A 578 -11.49 -11.11 9.29
N ALA A 579 -10.23 -10.74 9.55
CA ALA A 579 -9.12 -11.12 8.68
C ALA A 579 -8.62 -12.53 9.04
N VAL A 580 -9.05 -13.51 8.30
CA VAL A 580 -8.59 -14.89 8.47
C VAL A 580 -7.09 -14.98 8.19
N ASP A 581 -6.30 -15.54 9.08
CA ASP A 581 -4.87 -15.91 9.01
C ASP A 581 -3.88 -14.95 8.31
N LYS A 582 -4.37 -13.95 7.59
CA LYS A 582 -3.57 -13.07 6.72
C LYS A 582 -2.88 -11.91 7.43
N MET A 583 -3.43 -11.46 8.56
CA MET A 583 -2.86 -10.34 9.30
C MET A 583 -1.86 -10.84 10.36
N ASN A 584 -0.75 -10.10 10.52
CA ASN A 584 0.22 -10.40 11.57
C ASN A 584 -0.11 -9.74 12.91
N GLU A 585 -1.05 -8.77 12.92
CA GLU A 585 -1.41 -7.95 14.08
C GLU A 585 -2.76 -8.36 14.71
N GLY A 586 -3.46 -9.32 14.12
CA GLY A 586 -4.74 -9.82 14.60
C GLY A 586 -5.90 -9.64 13.62
N PRO A 587 -6.97 -10.39 13.80
CA PRO A 587 -8.13 -10.41 12.91
C PRO A 587 -8.96 -9.13 12.92
N PHE A 588 -8.98 -8.38 14.02
CA PHE A 588 -9.62 -7.07 14.14
C PHE A 588 -8.59 -5.98 14.41
N PRO A 589 -8.77 -4.76 13.89
CA PRO A 589 -7.99 -3.60 14.30
C PRO A 589 -8.10 -3.35 15.82
N GLU A 590 -6.95 -3.22 16.47
CA GLU A 590 -6.83 -2.90 17.89
C GLU A 590 -5.95 -1.68 18.09
N HIS A 591 -6.33 -0.79 19.01
CA HIS A 591 -5.52 0.38 19.32
C HIS A 591 -4.33 0.00 20.20
N TYR A 592 -3.17 0.35 19.73
CA TYR A 592 -1.92 0.34 20.49
C TYR A 592 -1.28 1.71 20.46
N GLU A 593 -0.63 2.09 21.54
CA GLU A 593 0.13 3.32 21.61
C GLU A 593 1.37 3.28 20.69
N PRO A 594 1.80 4.42 20.16
CA PRO A 594 3.13 4.51 19.55
C PRO A 594 4.23 4.04 20.53
N PHE A 595 5.34 3.51 20.01
CA PHE A 595 6.45 3.04 20.87
C PHE A 595 7.04 4.15 21.74
N GLU A 596 7.07 5.38 21.25
CA GLU A 596 7.46 6.57 21.98
C GLU A 596 6.21 7.40 22.36
N THR A 597 5.31 6.78 23.12
CA THR A 597 4.08 7.43 23.58
C THR A 597 4.35 8.46 24.67
N PRO A 598 3.70 9.64 24.64
CA PRO A 598 3.84 10.64 25.71
C PRO A 598 3.16 10.24 27.03
N ILE A 599 2.27 9.24 27.03
CA ILE A 599 1.48 8.83 28.20
C ILE A 599 1.96 7.53 28.85
N GLY A 600 2.85 6.77 28.20
CA GLY A 600 3.54 5.61 28.77
C GLY A 600 2.69 4.35 29.02
N ILE A 601 1.38 4.39 28.80
CA ILE A 601 0.44 3.27 28.97
C ILE A 601 -0.56 3.23 27.81
N ASN A 602 -1.15 2.07 27.56
CA ASN A 602 -2.33 1.97 26.70
C ASN A 602 -3.60 2.04 27.59
N PRO A 603 -4.43 3.07 27.49
CA PRO A 603 -5.62 3.20 28.34
C PRO A 603 -6.66 2.09 28.15
N LEU A 604 -6.66 1.39 27.01
CA LEU A 604 -7.51 0.21 26.79
C LEU A 604 -7.01 -1.04 27.55
N HIS A 605 -5.69 -1.12 27.82
CA HIS A 605 -5.04 -2.28 28.43
C HIS A 605 -3.99 -1.83 29.45
N PRO A 606 -4.39 -1.08 30.51
CA PRO A 606 -3.46 -0.40 31.40
C PRO A 606 -2.61 -1.36 32.24
N GLN A 607 -3.06 -2.62 32.41
CA GLN A 607 -2.36 -3.64 33.19
C GLN A 607 -1.40 -4.50 32.35
N ASN A 608 -1.59 -4.52 31.01
CA ASN A 608 -0.78 -5.35 30.12
C ASN A 608 0.29 -4.55 29.37
N LYS A 609 1.51 -4.56 29.91
CA LYS A 609 2.64 -3.86 29.26
C LYS A 609 3.00 -4.40 27.88
N LYS A 610 2.64 -5.66 27.55
CA LYS A 610 2.87 -6.24 26.22
C LYS A 610 1.92 -5.66 25.17
N ALA A 611 0.77 -5.14 25.61
CA ALA A 611 -0.22 -4.47 24.78
C ALA A 611 -0.15 -2.94 24.86
N THR A 612 0.91 -2.38 25.44
CA THR A 612 1.12 -0.92 25.39
C THR A 612 1.30 -0.45 23.95
N SER A 613 2.25 -1.04 23.23
CA SER A 613 2.49 -0.76 21.82
C SER A 613 2.25 -2.02 20.99
N ASN A 614 2.19 -1.87 19.65
CA ASN A 614 1.89 -2.98 18.76
C ASN A 614 2.77 -4.21 19.05
N PRO A 615 2.17 -5.33 19.54
CA PRO A 615 2.92 -6.51 19.94
C PRO A 615 3.59 -7.24 18.77
N ALA A 616 3.14 -6.99 17.54
CA ALA A 616 3.63 -7.64 16.33
C ALA A 616 4.38 -6.67 15.38
N ALA A 617 4.70 -5.44 15.82
CA ALA A 617 5.47 -4.51 15.00
C ALA A 617 6.88 -5.04 14.69
N ARG A 618 7.40 -4.65 13.52
CA ARG A 618 8.77 -5.00 13.13
C ARG A 618 9.76 -4.12 13.89
N ILE A 619 10.48 -4.72 14.84
CA ILE A 619 11.59 -4.08 15.56
C ILE A 619 12.78 -5.02 15.55
N PHE A 620 13.95 -4.51 15.15
CA PHE A 620 15.21 -5.25 15.23
C PHE A 620 15.84 -5.06 16.61
N ASP A 621 16.56 -6.06 17.11
CA ASP A 621 17.16 -6.03 18.46
C ASP A 621 18.03 -4.79 18.65
N SER A 622 18.78 -4.39 17.64
CA SER A 622 19.64 -3.21 17.65
C SER A 622 18.88 -1.85 17.72
N VAL A 623 17.56 -1.85 17.66
CA VAL A 623 16.73 -0.62 17.68
C VAL A 623 16.23 -0.30 19.08
N TRP A 624 16.08 -1.29 19.96
CA TRP A 624 15.49 -1.08 21.30
C TRP A 624 16.17 0.01 22.12
N ASP A 625 17.50 0.03 22.12
CA ASP A 625 18.28 1.02 22.85
C ASP A 625 18.16 2.44 22.27
N SER A 626 17.65 2.58 21.05
CA SER A 626 17.43 3.86 20.38
C SER A 626 16.07 4.50 20.69
N LEU A 627 15.16 3.77 21.37
CA LEU A 627 13.84 4.29 21.72
C LEU A 627 13.91 5.23 22.93
N GLY A 628 13.27 6.40 22.82
CA GLY A 628 13.14 7.39 23.89
C GLY A 628 11.96 7.08 24.81
N VAL A 629 11.97 7.71 25.97
CA VAL A 629 10.88 7.61 26.96
C VAL A 629 10.25 8.97 27.19
N ALA A 630 8.97 9.01 27.56
CA ALA A 630 8.19 10.24 27.75
C ALA A 630 8.82 11.22 28.74
N LYS A 631 9.53 10.73 29.77
CA LYS A 631 10.22 11.56 30.77
C LYS A 631 11.26 12.47 30.11
N ASP A 632 11.99 11.97 29.12
CA ASP A 632 13.10 12.69 28.48
C ASP A 632 12.64 13.39 27.19
N TYR A 633 11.62 12.85 26.53
CA TYR A 633 11.07 13.32 25.24
C TYR A 633 9.54 13.49 25.33
N PRO A 634 9.04 14.52 26.04
CA PRO A 634 7.62 14.62 26.40
C PRO A 634 6.71 15.17 25.29
N TYR A 635 7.26 15.66 24.18
CA TYR A 635 6.49 16.31 23.11
C TYR A 635 6.20 15.37 21.96
N ALA A 636 4.94 15.32 21.54
CA ALA A 636 4.58 14.61 20.32
C ALA A 636 5.01 15.45 19.09
N ALA A 637 5.65 14.81 18.13
CA ALA A 637 6.03 15.45 16.87
C ALA A 637 5.22 14.88 15.72
N THR A 638 4.82 15.75 14.78
CA THR A 638 4.25 15.32 13.51
C THR A 638 5.07 15.90 12.36
N SER A 639 5.51 15.04 11.44
CA SER A 639 6.05 15.52 10.17
C SER A 639 4.91 15.77 9.19
N TYR A 640 5.09 16.71 8.27
CA TYR A 640 4.07 17.04 7.29
C TYR A 640 4.68 17.62 6.01
N ARG A 641 3.84 17.73 4.98
CA ARG A 641 4.17 18.35 3.68
C ARG A 641 3.53 19.72 3.60
N LEU A 642 4.31 20.66 3.10
CA LEU A 642 3.79 21.95 2.67
C LEU A 642 3.10 21.76 1.32
N THR A 643 2.09 22.58 1.04
CA THR A 643 1.27 22.45 -0.19
C THR A 643 2.09 22.73 -1.43
N GLU A 644 3.11 23.57 -1.32
CA GLU A 644 3.99 23.99 -2.40
C GLU A 644 5.13 23.02 -2.67
N HIS A 645 5.35 22.05 -1.78
CA HIS A 645 6.46 21.12 -1.85
C HIS A 645 6.01 19.68 -2.09
N PHE A 646 6.84 18.95 -2.82
CA PHE A 646 6.75 17.50 -2.98
C PHE A 646 7.92 16.83 -2.25
N HIS A 647 7.65 16.29 -1.06
CA HIS A 647 8.63 15.62 -0.19
C HIS A 647 9.97 16.40 -0.12
N PHE A 648 11.09 15.71 -0.29
CA PHE A 648 12.46 16.27 -0.33
C PHE A 648 12.96 16.52 -1.77
N TRP A 649 12.10 16.40 -2.80
CA TRP A 649 12.48 16.61 -4.20
C TRP A 649 12.38 18.08 -4.62
N SER A 650 11.36 18.78 -4.17
CA SER A 650 11.07 20.16 -4.59
C SER A 650 12.07 21.22 -4.07
N LYS A 651 12.99 20.84 -3.17
CA LYS A 651 14.13 21.68 -2.78
C LYS A 651 15.10 21.94 -3.96
N HIS A 652 15.01 21.16 -5.03
CA HIS A 652 15.73 21.38 -6.30
C HIS A 652 15.00 22.38 -7.22
N CYS A 653 13.78 22.81 -6.88
CA CYS A 653 13.03 23.80 -7.63
C CYS A 653 13.44 25.22 -7.22
N LYS A 654 13.91 26.03 -8.17
CA LYS A 654 14.38 27.38 -7.92
C LYS A 654 13.33 28.28 -7.27
N LEU A 655 12.07 28.18 -7.69
CA LEU A 655 10.98 28.99 -7.11
C LEU A 655 10.74 28.62 -5.63
N ASN A 656 10.76 27.34 -5.30
CA ASN A 656 10.60 26.88 -3.93
C ASN A 656 11.78 27.31 -3.05
N ALA A 657 13.01 27.24 -3.59
CA ALA A 657 14.21 27.71 -2.88
C ALA A 657 14.18 29.21 -2.59
N ILE A 658 13.55 30.02 -3.46
CA ILE A 658 13.37 31.46 -3.22
C ILE A 658 12.23 31.71 -2.21
N ALA A 659 11.08 31.03 -2.38
CA ALA A 659 9.90 31.30 -1.57
C ALA A 659 9.99 30.71 -0.14
N GLN A 660 10.68 29.57 0.02
CA GLN A 660 10.85 28.85 1.29
C GLN A 660 12.29 28.34 1.44
N PRO A 661 13.28 29.24 1.64
CA PRO A 661 14.68 28.88 1.56
C PRO A 661 15.20 28.13 2.80
N GLU A 662 14.53 28.23 3.94
CA GLU A 662 15.06 27.79 5.24
C GLU A 662 14.10 26.85 5.97
N GLN A 663 14.67 25.84 6.63
CA GLN A 663 13.94 24.89 7.46
C GLN A 663 13.38 25.57 8.72
N PHE A 664 12.17 25.17 9.10
CA PHE A 664 11.52 25.68 10.30
C PHE A 664 10.79 24.57 11.08
N VAL A 665 10.45 24.88 12.34
CA VAL A 665 9.62 24.04 13.21
C VAL A 665 8.42 24.86 13.65
N GLU A 666 7.19 24.36 13.47
CA GLU A 666 5.98 24.98 14.00
C GLU A 666 5.79 24.59 15.47
N ILE A 667 5.64 25.59 16.32
CA ILE A 667 5.44 25.44 17.76
C ILE A 667 4.15 26.17 18.15
N GLY A 668 3.29 25.51 18.94
CA GLY A 668 2.07 26.13 19.45
C GLY A 668 2.37 27.28 20.41
N GLU A 669 1.56 28.35 20.41
CA GLU A 669 1.73 29.53 21.25
C GLU A 669 1.88 29.20 22.76
N VAL A 670 1.13 28.17 23.23
CA VAL A 670 1.17 27.76 24.64
C VAL A 670 2.56 27.21 24.99
N LEU A 671 3.05 26.24 24.21
CA LEU A 671 4.37 25.66 24.40
C LEU A 671 5.49 26.71 24.23
N ALA A 672 5.37 27.56 23.21
CA ALA A 672 6.35 28.65 22.98
C ALA A 672 6.45 29.55 24.17
N LYS A 673 5.34 29.98 24.77
CA LYS A 673 5.30 30.80 25.98
C LYS A 673 5.94 30.08 27.18
N GLU A 674 5.61 28.83 27.41
CA GLU A 674 6.18 28.00 28.50
C GLU A 674 7.70 27.85 28.39
N LYS A 675 8.22 27.81 27.16
CA LYS A 675 9.66 27.65 26.88
C LYS A 675 10.40 28.97 26.67
N GLY A 676 9.72 30.12 26.68
CA GLY A 676 10.29 31.42 26.38
C GLY A 676 10.79 31.57 24.93
N ILE A 677 10.16 30.82 23.98
CA ILE A 677 10.53 30.86 22.56
C ILE A 677 9.69 31.92 21.86
N VAL A 678 10.34 32.73 21.03
CA VAL A 678 9.67 33.67 20.12
C VAL A 678 9.86 33.27 18.66
N ALA A 679 8.97 33.75 17.76
CA ALA A 679 9.11 33.48 16.33
C ALA A 679 10.44 34.02 15.80
N GLY A 680 11.17 33.22 15.06
CA GLY A 680 12.49 33.53 14.53
C GLY A 680 13.67 32.97 15.36
N ASP A 681 13.43 32.51 16.58
CA ASP A 681 14.50 31.86 17.37
C ASP A 681 14.97 30.57 16.68
N ARG A 682 16.26 30.28 16.85
CA ARG A 682 16.76 28.94 16.51
C ARG A 682 16.49 27.98 17.66
N VAL A 683 15.81 26.89 17.36
CA VAL A 683 15.45 25.87 18.33
C VAL A 683 16.05 24.53 17.95
N ARG A 684 16.40 23.74 18.95
CA ARG A 684 16.84 22.36 18.79
C ARG A 684 15.70 21.43 19.19
N VAL A 685 15.34 20.51 18.25
CA VAL A 685 14.41 19.41 18.50
C VAL A 685 15.22 18.12 18.55
N SER A 686 15.09 17.36 19.63
CA SER A 686 15.89 16.16 19.86
C SER A 686 15.01 14.93 20.10
N SER A 687 15.49 13.80 19.63
CA SER A 687 15.07 12.45 20.04
C SER A 687 16.28 11.71 20.60
N LYS A 688 16.11 10.46 21.01
CA LYS A 688 17.25 9.66 21.48
C LYS A 688 18.27 9.36 20.37
N ARG A 689 17.88 9.46 19.09
CA ARG A 689 18.69 9.16 17.89
C ARG A 689 19.51 10.35 17.38
N GLY A 690 19.12 11.55 17.77
CA GLY A 690 19.82 12.77 17.31
C GLY A 690 18.95 14.00 17.45
N HIS A 691 19.33 15.07 16.76
CA HIS A 691 18.64 16.34 16.80
C HIS A 691 18.61 17.01 15.42
N ILE A 692 17.70 17.98 15.32
CA ILE A 692 17.66 18.96 14.23
C ILE A 692 17.66 20.37 14.82
N GLU A 693 18.17 21.34 14.09
CA GLU A 693 18.08 22.76 14.44
C GLU A 693 17.41 23.53 13.31
N ALA A 694 16.41 24.31 13.67
CA ALA A 694 15.62 25.05 12.72
C ALA A 694 15.01 26.31 13.32
N VAL A 695 14.49 27.19 12.48
CA VAL A 695 13.83 28.42 12.91
C VAL A 695 12.46 28.11 13.52
N ALA A 696 12.12 28.69 14.65
CA ALA A 696 10.82 28.56 15.28
C ALA A 696 9.75 29.40 14.56
N VAL A 697 8.66 28.78 14.18
CA VAL A 697 7.42 29.43 13.74
C VAL A 697 6.36 29.24 14.82
N VAL A 698 6.13 30.28 15.64
CA VAL A 698 5.10 30.25 16.68
C VAL A 698 3.72 30.44 16.02
N THR A 699 2.79 29.52 16.30
CA THR A 699 1.53 29.46 15.54
C THR A 699 0.33 29.02 16.39
N LYS A 700 -0.87 29.50 16.03
CA LYS A 700 -2.17 29.03 16.55
C LYS A 700 -2.64 27.71 15.92
N ARG A 701 -1.98 27.24 14.86
CA ARG A 701 -2.38 26.03 14.10
C ARG A 701 -2.11 24.73 14.87
N ILE A 702 -1.28 24.77 15.90
CA ILE A 702 -0.95 23.64 16.78
C ILE A 702 -1.39 23.99 18.19
N ARG A 703 -2.26 23.17 18.75
CA ARG A 703 -2.76 23.32 20.12
C ARG A 703 -2.39 22.09 20.94
N PRO A 704 -2.18 22.24 22.27
CA PRO A 704 -2.05 21.10 23.15
C PRO A 704 -3.36 20.30 23.18
N LEU A 705 -3.26 19.01 23.45
CA LEU A 705 -4.38 18.09 23.61
C LEU A 705 -4.47 17.62 25.06
N GLN A 706 -5.69 17.37 25.53
CA GLN A 706 -5.95 16.72 26.82
C GLN A 706 -6.03 15.21 26.61
N VAL A 707 -5.02 14.48 27.02
CA VAL A 707 -4.87 13.06 26.80
C VAL A 707 -4.69 12.35 28.14
N ASN A 708 -5.58 11.42 28.45
CA ASN A 708 -5.51 10.63 29.69
C ASN A 708 -5.24 11.51 30.95
N GLY A 709 -5.93 12.65 31.05
CA GLY A 709 -5.83 13.58 32.18
C GLY A 709 -4.58 14.47 32.20
N GLN A 710 -3.74 14.45 31.17
CA GLN A 710 -2.56 15.30 31.05
C GLN A 710 -2.53 16.13 29.77
N VAL A 711 -1.81 17.25 29.82
CA VAL A 711 -1.58 18.12 28.65
C VAL A 711 -0.46 17.54 27.80
N VAL A 712 -0.74 17.22 26.54
CA VAL A 712 0.25 16.77 25.56
C VAL A 712 0.46 17.87 24.52
N HIS A 713 1.66 18.43 24.50
CA HIS A 713 2.06 19.39 23.47
C HIS A 713 2.51 18.68 22.20
N GLN A 714 2.23 19.31 21.06
CA GLN A 714 2.63 18.85 19.75
C GLN A 714 3.48 19.90 19.05
N ILE A 715 4.42 19.45 18.21
CA ILE A 715 5.20 20.29 17.29
C ILE A 715 5.05 19.76 15.87
N GLY A 716 5.21 20.65 14.88
CA GLY A 716 5.11 20.31 13.46
C GLY A 716 6.43 20.55 12.74
N ILE A 717 6.89 19.55 11.97
CA ILE A 717 8.18 19.62 11.26
C ILE A 717 7.94 19.31 9.79
N PRO A 718 8.08 20.29 8.86
CA PRO A 718 8.02 19.99 7.44
C PRO A 718 9.28 19.25 6.98
N LEU A 719 9.14 18.31 6.06
CA LEU A 719 10.20 17.38 5.64
C LEU A 719 10.86 17.67 4.29
N HIS A 720 10.99 18.94 3.90
CA HIS A 720 11.42 19.27 2.54
C HIS A 720 12.90 19.65 2.42
N TRP A 721 13.63 19.74 3.52
CA TRP A 721 15.04 20.14 3.54
C TRP A 721 15.96 18.95 3.71
N GLY A 722 17.21 19.16 3.38
CA GLY A 722 18.32 18.23 3.48
C GLY A 722 19.63 18.95 3.16
N PHE A 723 20.69 18.20 2.92
CA PHE A 723 22.01 18.76 2.63
C PHE A 723 22.36 18.84 1.14
N THR A 724 21.39 18.52 0.26
CA THR A 724 21.48 18.70 -1.20
C THR A 724 20.39 19.64 -1.70
N GLY A 725 20.47 20.08 -2.95
CA GLY A 725 19.47 20.94 -3.59
C GLY A 725 19.79 22.41 -3.59
N LEU A 726 18.82 23.26 -3.98
CA LEU A 726 18.98 24.71 -4.15
C LEU A 726 18.55 25.52 -2.92
N THR A 727 17.78 24.93 -1.99
CA THR A 727 17.43 25.57 -0.71
C THR A 727 18.66 25.70 0.17
N ARG A 728 18.60 26.52 1.22
CA ARG A 728 19.60 26.45 2.29
C ARG A 728 19.63 25.02 2.83
N HIS A 729 20.81 24.55 3.19
CA HIS A 729 20.95 23.24 3.81
C HIS A 729 20.12 23.19 5.10
N GLY A 730 19.53 22.04 5.35
CA GLY A 730 18.73 21.75 6.54
C GLY A 730 18.95 20.32 7.01
N TYR A 731 18.48 20.04 8.21
CA TYR A 731 18.53 18.69 8.76
C TYR A 731 17.45 17.80 8.15
N LEU A 732 17.76 16.55 7.96
CA LEU A 732 16.77 15.55 7.61
C LEU A 732 15.89 15.23 8.83
N THR A 733 14.60 15.48 8.72
CA THR A 733 13.63 15.27 9.81
C THR A 733 13.62 13.82 10.30
N ASN A 734 13.90 12.87 9.42
CA ASN A 734 13.94 11.45 9.75
C ASN A 734 15.10 11.05 10.69
N THR A 735 16.04 11.93 10.96
CA THR A 735 17.00 11.78 12.07
C THR A 735 16.29 11.54 13.43
N LEU A 736 15.07 12.07 13.59
CA LEU A 736 14.30 11.97 14.84
C LEU A 736 13.44 10.71 14.95
N VAL A 737 13.19 10.01 13.84
CA VAL A 737 12.20 8.93 13.75
C VAL A 737 12.83 7.56 14.07
N PRO A 738 12.19 6.68 14.87
CA PRO A 738 12.72 5.37 15.18
C PRO A 738 12.63 4.40 14.00
N PHE A 739 13.63 3.52 13.86
CA PHE A 739 13.72 2.52 12.78
C PHE A 739 12.87 1.29 13.11
N LEU A 740 11.56 1.42 12.92
CA LEU A 740 10.59 0.35 13.15
C LEU A 740 9.47 0.42 12.11
N GLY A 741 8.73 -0.68 11.96
CA GLY A 741 7.71 -0.78 10.92
C GLY A 741 6.43 -1.47 11.38
N ASP A 742 5.40 -1.31 10.56
CA ASP A 742 4.11 -1.99 10.67
C ASP A 742 4.27 -3.52 10.66
N GLY A 743 3.48 -4.21 11.45
CA GLY A 743 3.56 -5.67 11.62
C GLY A 743 3.16 -6.47 10.38
N ASN A 744 2.36 -5.89 9.48
CA ASN A 744 1.88 -6.56 8.27
C ASN A 744 2.70 -6.20 7.04
N THR A 745 2.80 -4.89 6.76
CA THR A 745 3.42 -4.38 5.53
C THR A 745 4.90 -4.10 5.69
N GLN A 746 5.39 -4.05 6.93
CA GLN A 746 6.75 -3.66 7.28
C GLN A 746 7.09 -2.21 6.85
N THR A 747 6.10 -1.40 6.51
CA THR A 747 6.28 0.01 6.19
C THR A 747 6.78 0.78 7.42
N PRO A 748 7.87 1.56 7.29
CA PRO A 748 8.42 2.34 8.39
C PRO A 748 7.55 3.51 8.81
#